data_484edd54c72095e5fdf0d0208e8421fc
#
_entry.id   484edd54c72095e5fdf0d0208e8421fc
#
_cell.length_a   1.000
_cell.length_b   1.000
_cell.length_c   1.000
_cell.angle_alpha   90.00
_cell.angle_beta   90.00
_cell.angle_gamma   90.00
#
_symmetry.space_group_name_H-M   'P 1'
#
loop_
_entity.id
_entity.type
_entity.pdbx_description
1 polymer ?
#
loop_
_entity_poly.entity_id
_entity_poly.type
_entity_poly.pdbx_seq_one_letter_code
_entity_poly.pdbx_strand_id
1 'polypeptide(L)'
;MKKILLALAIVSVGFSGFTTLCAQTDPVVIRMKGKDVRQSELMHDFLQAGGDRKDGRPIVGDAARRQALLEYAELYANFHAKLLDARAMGMDTAASLIEELGRYRKELAAPYLIDSAMLRAILDEAYERNHYALHAAHVLVRVNSDASPADTMAAYNRALELRQRIVDGEEIVRVAAEEVLRLNPRAQVRPNEGELNYFSVFDMVYPFENGAYGLQPGEVSMPVRSRYGYHIIKLLDKVEMYGKVTLQHYWKRNTHEDAIVTDAYNQLLAGTPFEMVARQSDDLSTAEKGGYISDATLAQLPHEYVKVLSTLKEGEFSKPFLSRYGWHIVKLVKKETLPPFENMVPFYKQRMTRDQRGDASRRSFAQSCRKRYGVKDLTVTPVLAKGKKKGQPQMMASLEEIEKRVDKSLFAGDWSVRDSAFKQIDTLLVLPDRSYNTLDVVHFIRRSQKAELPKTPQEYVRQRYERFIDSVTLIYADSQLEKENPEFAALVEEYRRGLLIFNYNDQMIWTKAIKDSTGFAGFYDRESKKKRIDLPEDSLFFWHTRARIINILVKDSLCLDPQKAVKTVSKAVKKDKGSAEMFKMLCDKVNSRSCKPEEALSYSLEVVERGRQHLLQPGMWTPGVYTLPEGKGYRVVVVQEVMEPCLKGMTEARGYYLNAWQNEVEQELCNQLRSKYNVTIDSNAIGQIRY
;
A
#
# COMPACT_ATOMS: atom_id res chain seq x y z
N MET A 1 -6.26 -3.48 17.37
CA MET A 1 -6.82 -3.18 16.04
C MET A 1 -6.45 -4.18 14.93
N LYS A 2 -5.21 -4.70 14.81
CA LYS A 2 -4.87 -5.68 13.72
C LYS A 2 -5.49 -7.09 13.84
N LYS A 3 -5.96 -7.53 15.00
CA LYS A 3 -6.54 -8.88 15.19
C LYS A 3 -8.06 -8.99 14.94
N ILE A 4 -8.78 -7.88 14.90
CA ILE A 4 -10.23 -7.86 14.62
C ILE A 4 -10.51 -7.73 13.12
N LEU A 5 -9.59 -7.10 12.36
CA LEU A 5 -9.67 -7.00 10.90
C LEU A 5 -9.23 -8.27 10.14
N LEU A 6 -8.61 -9.23 10.82
CA LEU A 6 -8.11 -10.46 10.18
C LEU A 6 -9.16 -11.58 10.06
N ALA A 7 -10.33 -11.40 10.65
CA ALA A 7 -11.46 -12.36 10.54
C ALA A 7 -12.39 -12.08 9.34
N LEU A 8 -12.15 -11.01 8.57
CA LEU A 8 -13.02 -10.55 7.49
C LEU A 8 -12.48 -10.80 6.06
N ALA A 9 -11.40 -11.55 5.92
CA ALA A 9 -10.81 -11.82 4.60
C ALA A 9 -10.64 -13.32 4.36
N ILE A 10 -11.71 -14.05 4.05
CA ILE A 10 -11.62 -15.37 3.38
C ILE A 10 -12.76 -15.53 2.37
N VAL A 11 -12.41 -15.29 1.11
CA VAL A 11 -12.57 -16.13 -0.09
C VAL A 11 -13.95 -16.74 -0.37
N SER A 12 -14.58 -16.19 -1.37
CA SER A 12 -15.61 -16.86 -2.17
C SER A 12 -14.98 -17.97 -3.03
N VAL A 13 -15.17 -19.22 -2.66
CA VAL A 13 -14.99 -20.37 -3.56
C VAL A 13 -16.37 -20.99 -3.80
N GLY A 14 -16.67 -21.18 -5.07
CA GLY A 14 -17.96 -21.55 -5.61
C GLY A 14 -18.62 -22.76 -4.98
N PHE A 15 -19.91 -22.63 -4.85
CA PHE A 15 -20.82 -23.74 -4.55
C PHE A 15 -21.69 -24.06 -5.76
N SER A 16 -21.25 -25.04 -6.55
CA SER A 16 -22.17 -25.83 -7.41
C SER A 16 -22.27 -27.22 -6.80
N GLY A 17 -23.44 -27.55 -6.33
CA GLY A 17 -23.82 -28.93 -6.04
C GLY A 17 -24.30 -29.22 -4.63
N PHE A 18 -25.52 -28.82 -4.28
CA PHE A 18 -26.29 -29.56 -3.31
C PHE A 18 -27.66 -29.95 -3.92
N THR A 19 -27.69 -31.17 -4.44
CA THR A 19 -28.93 -31.84 -4.82
C THR A 19 -29.68 -32.33 -3.58
N THR A 20 -30.95 -31.93 -3.49
CA THR A 20 -32.07 -32.61 -2.84
C THR A 20 -31.75 -33.70 -1.83
N LEU A 21 -31.83 -33.36 -0.55
CA LEU A 21 -32.10 -34.33 0.50
C LEU A 21 -33.24 -33.79 1.37
N CYS A 22 -34.31 -34.61 1.48
CA CYS A 22 -35.43 -34.58 2.43
C CYS A 22 -35.73 -33.23 3.12
N ALA A 23 -37.01 -32.86 3.13
CA ALA A 23 -37.60 -31.78 3.93
C ALA A 23 -37.26 -31.95 5.43
N GLN A 24 -36.05 -31.66 5.83
CA GLN A 24 -35.65 -31.50 7.21
C GLN A 24 -36.15 -30.11 7.63
N THR A 25 -37.04 -30.07 8.62
CA THR A 25 -37.49 -28.81 9.21
C THR A 25 -36.29 -28.01 9.67
N ASP A 26 -36.14 -26.77 9.16
CA ASP A 26 -35.10 -25.84 9.57
C ASP A 26 -35.57 -25.09 10.83
N PRO A 27 -35.31 -25.61 12.06
CA PRO A 27 -35.87 -25.07 13.27
C PRO A 27 -35.26 -23.73 13.64
N VAL A 28 -36.06 -22.92 14.35
CA VAL A 28 -35.54 -21.71 14.98
C VAL A 28 -34.74 -22.11 16.23
N VAL A 29 -33.45 -21.82 16.24
CA VAL A 29 -32.52 -22.18 17.32
C VAL A 29 -32.20 -21.03 18.26
N ILE A 30 -32.36 -19.76 17.80
CA ILE A 30 -32.26 -18.59 18.65
C ILE A 30 -33.46 -17.69 18.36
N ARG A 31 -34.18 -17.30 19.42
CA ARG A 31 -35.32 -16.38 19.32
C ARG A 31 -34.95 -15.08 20.06
N MET A 32 -35.31 -13.97 19.44
CA MET A 32 -35.20 -12.65 20.08
C MET A 32 -36.27 -11.71 19.51
N LYS A 33 -36.70 -10.72 20.27
CA LYS A 33 -37.68 -9.75 19.80
C LYS A 33 -37.14 -9.00 18.57
N GLY A 34 -37.73 -9.22 17.40
CA GLY A 34 -37.32 -8.61 16.14
C GLY A 34 -36.47 -9.49 15.22
N LYS A 35 -36.01 -10.67 15.68
CA LYS A 35 -35.28 -11.62 14.83
C LYS A 35 -35.34 -13.04 15.37
N ASP A 36 -35.69 -13.98 14.52
CA ASP A 36 -35.51 -15.42 14.72
C ASP A 36 -34.31 -15.90 13.89
N VAL A 37 -33.47 -16.74 14.47
CA VAL A 37 -32.32 -17.37 13.80
C VAL A 37 -32.61 -18.84 13.60
N ARG A 38 -32.51 -19.27 12.35
CA ARG A 38 -32.71 -20.69 11.98
C ARG A 38 -31.40 -21.47 12.09
N GLN A 39 -31.53 -22.77 12.19
CA GLN A 39 -30.40 -23.69 12.25
C GLN A 39 -29.46 -23.52 11.05
N SER A 40 -30.02 -23.44 9.84
CA SER A 40 -29.24 -23.27 8.60
C SER A 40 -28.43 -21.97 8.61
N GLU A 41 -29.01 -20.86 9.08
CA GLU A 41 -28.34 -19.56 9.22
C GLU A 41 -27.18 -19.65 10.20
N LEU A 42 -27.42 -20.19 11.41
CA LEU A 42 -26.38 -20.33 12.43
C LEU A 42 -25.22 -21.20 11.96
N MET A 43 -25.53 -22.33 11.31
CA MET A 43 -24.51 -23.24 10.80
C MET A 43 -23.69 -22.63 9.67
N HIS A 44 -24.35 -21.93 8.76
CA HIS A 44 -23.67 -21.23 7.67
C HIS A 44 -22.65 -20.22 8.24
N ASP A 45 -23.08 -19.36 9.15
CA ASP A 45 -22.23 -18.32 9.73
C ASP A 45 -21.14 -18.91 10.64
N PHE A 46 -21.43 -20.01 11.35
CA PHE A 46 -20.44 -20.76 12.14
C PHE A 46 -19.30 -21.29 11.28
N LEU A 47 -19.62 -21.92 10.15
CA LEU A 47 -18.62 -22.48 9.24
C LEU A 47 -17.83 -21.38 8.51
N GLN A 48 -18.49 -20.32 8.11
CA GLN A 48 -17.84 -19.16 7.49
C GLN A 48 -16.86 -18.47 8.46
N ALA A 49 -17.22 -18.41 9.75
CA ALA A 49 -16.33 -17.89 10.79
C ALA A 49 -15.18 -18.87 11.16
N GLY A 50 -15.13 -20.05 10.54
CA GLY A 50 -14.13 -21.06 10.88
C GLY A 50 -14.34 -21.69 12.26
N GLY A 51 -15.59 -21.69 12.75
CA GLY A 51 -15.94 -22.19 14.06
C GLY A 51 -15.77 -23.72 14.23
N ASP A 52 -15.63 -24.44 13.12
CA ASP A 52 -15.24 -25.84 13.07
C ASP A 52 -13.75 -26.10 13.30
N ARG A 53 -12.96 -25.05 13.53
CA ARG A 53 -11.49 -25.10 13.70
C ARG A 53 -11.05 -24.48 15.03
N LYS A 54 -10.00 -25.04 15.60
CA LYS A 54 -9.27 -24.48 16.75
C LYS A 54 -7.79 -24.37 16.39
N ASP A 55 -7.22 -23.18 16.57
CA ASP A 55 -5.81 -22.90 16.19
C ASP A 55 -5.46 -23.30 14.74
N GLY A 56 -6.42 -23.06 13.82
CA GLY A 56 -6.30 -23.40 12.40
C GLY A 56 -6.48 -24.89 12.05
N ARG A 57 -6.72 -25.76 13.04
CA ARG A 57 -6.92 -27.21 12.85
C ARG A 57 -8.39 -27.58 13.03
N PRO A 58 -8.92 -28.52 12.25
CA PRO A 58 -10.30 -29.00 12.42
C PRO A 58 -10.55 -29.53 13.84
N ILE A 59 -11.70 -29.18 14.43
CA ILE A 59 -12.13 -29.73 15.70
C ILE A 59 -12.54 -31.17 15.49
N VAL A 60 -11.95 -32.09 16.23
CA VAL A 60 -12.21 -33.52 16.11
C VAL A 60 -13.19 -33.98 17.19
N GLY A 61 -14.23 -34.70 16.79
CA GLY A 61 -15.24 -35.29 17.66
C GLY A 61 -16.51 -34.46 17.79
N ASP A 62 -17.65 -35.12 17.74
CA ASP A 62 -18.98 -34.46 17.71
C ASP A 62 -19.31 -33.67 18.98
N ALA A 63 -18.84 -34.14 20.13
CA ALA A 63 -19.04 -33.42 21.40
C ALA A 63 -18.31 -32.08 21.42
N ALA A 64 -17.05 -32.07 20.97
CA ALA A 64 -16.26 -30.84 20.89
C ALA A 64 -16.81 -29.84 19.87
N ARG A 65 -17.27 -30.33 18.71
CA ARG A 65 -17.92 -29.48 17.69
C ARG A 65 -19.24 -28.89 18.19
N ARG A 66 -20.05 -29.69 18.88
CA ARG A 66 -21.31 -29.22 19.51
C ARG A 66 -21.05 -28.15 20.55
N GLN A 67 -20.05 -28.35 21.39
CA GLN A 67 -19.65 -27.34 22.39
C GLN A 67 -19.22 -26.02 21.69
N ALA A 68 -18.39 -26.11 20.67
CA ALA A 68 -17.97 -24.93 19.91
C ALA A 68 -19.15 -24.21 19.24
N LEU A 69 -20.13 -24.96 18.72
CA LEU A 69 -21.35 -24.37 18.14
C LEU A 69 -22.24 -23.71 19.19
N LEU A 70 -22.35 -24.29 20.40
CA LEU A 70 -23.09 -23.67 21.51
C LEU A 70 -22.42 -22.36 21.95
N GLU A 71 -21.10 -22.37 22.10
CA GLU A 71 -20.35 -21.15 22.43
C GLU A 71 -20.50 -20.09 21.34
N TYR A 72 -20.47 -20.50 20.09
CA TYR A 72 -20.72 -19.60 18.96
C TYR A 72 -22.15 -19.04 18.97
N ALA A 73 -23.16 -19.85 19.29
CA ALA A 73 -24.55 -19.41 19.37
C ALA A 73 -24.76 -18.34 20.45
N GLU A 74 -24.05 -18.45 21.57
CA GLU A 74 -24.04 -17.42 22.62
C GLU A 74 -23.46 -16.10 22.12
N LEU A 75 -22.30 -16.15 21.42
CA LEU A 75 -21.69 -14.98 20.84
C LEU A 75 -22.56 -14.38 19.72
N TYR A 76 -23.16 -15.24 18.90
CA TYR A 76 -24.04 -14.85 17.82
C TYR A 76 -25.31 -14.15 18.31
N ALA A 77 -25.90 -14.67 19.39
CA ALA A 77 -27.06 -14.05 20.02
C ALA A 77 -26.72 -12.66 20.59
N ASN A 78 -25.59 -12.52 21.27
CA ASN A 78 -25.11 -11.23 21.78
C ASN A 78 -24.83 -10.22 20.66
N PHE A 79 -24.21 -10.68 19.56
CA PHE A 79 -23.94 -9.86 18.39
C PHE A 79 -25.24 -9.31 17.78
N HIS A 80 -26.25 -10.16 17.58
CA HIS A 80 -27.54 -9.73 17.02
C HIS A 80 -28.34 -8.86 17.99
N ALA A 81 -28.27 -9.11 19.30
CA ALA A 81 -28.90 -8.24 20.29
C ALA A 81 -28.30 -6.83 20.27
N LYS A 82 -26.97 -6.71 20.13
CA LYS A 82 -26.29 -5.41 19.96
C LYS A 82 -26.71 -4.73 18.65
N LEU A 83 -26.81 -5.45 17.54
CA LEU A 83 -27.28 -4.89 16.26
C LEU A 83 -28.72 -4.36 16.35
N LEU A 84 -29.60 -5.09 17.02
CA LEU A 84 -30.98 -4.64 17.25
C LEU A 84 -31.01 -3.36 18.07
N ASP A 85 -30.19 -3.29 19.11
CA ASP A 85 -30.11 -2.11 19.97
C ASP A 85 -29.52 -0.91 19.23
N ALA A 86 -28.44 -1.12 18.48
CA ALA A 86 -27.84 -0.07 17.63
C ALA A 86 -28.84 0.52 16.65
N ARG A 87 -29.67 -0.34 15.99
CA ARG A 87 -30.75 0.09 15.11
C ARG A 87 -31.85 0.84 15.86
N ALA A 88 -32.25 0.34 17.03
CA ALA A 88 -33.24 1.02 17.88
C ALA A 88 -32.77 2.42 18.34
N MET A 89 -31.44 2.61 18.45
CA MET A 89 -30.84 3.91 18.72
C MET A 89 -30.65 4.79 17.47
N GLY A 90 -31.01 4.32 16.28
CA GLY A 90 -30.85 5.04 15.02
C GLY A 90 -29.40 5.16 14.53
N MET A 91 -28.50 4.35 15.06
CA MET A 91 -27.07 4.42 14.68
C MET A 91 -26.80 3.97 13.24
N ASP A 92 -27.67 3.13 12.70
CA ASP A 92 -27.61 2.64 11.30
C ASP A 92 -27.92 3.73 10.27
N THR A 93 -28.58 4.80 10.69
CA THR A 93 -28.92 5.97 9.86
C THR A 93 -28.01 7.18 10.11
N ALA A 94 -27.02 7.05 10.98
CA ALA A 94 -26.08 8.10 11.29
C ALA A 94 -25.27 8.51 10.04
N ALA A 95 -25.16 9.82 9.77
CA ALA A 95 -24.48 10.34 8.59
C ALA A 95 -23.02 9.87 8.47
N SER A 96 -22.30 9.75 9.60
CA SER A 96 -20.94 9.26 9.65
C SER A 96 -20.83 7.79 9.20
N LEU A 97 -21.76 6.93 9.61
CA LEU A 97 -21.78 5.52 9.21
C LEU A 97 -22.11 5.39 7.72
N ILE A 98 -23.08 6.19 7.22
CA ILE A 98 -23.46 6.17 5.81
C ILE A 98 -22.30 6.61 4.93
N GLU A 99 -21.60 7.66 5.32
CA GLU A 99 -20.42 8.16 4.59
C GLU A 99 -19.28 7.15 4.59
N GLU A 100 -18.99 6.56 5.74
CA GLU A 100 -17.94 5.56 5.88
C GLU A 100 -18.25 4.30 5.08
N LEU A 101 -19.48 3.78 5.18
CA LEU A 101 -19.94 2.65 4.39
C LEU A 101 -19.87 2.95 2.89
N GLY A 102 -20.25 4.16 2.48
CA GLY A 102 -20.18 4.59 1.08
C GLY A 102 -18.76 4.56 0.52
N ARG A 103 -17.75 4.92 1.32
CA ARG A 103 -16.34 4.80 0.93
C ARG A 103 -15.92 3.34 0.73
N TYR A 104 -16.20 2.46 1.70
CA TYR A 104 -15.88 1.04 1.60
C TYR A 104 -16.64 0.36 0.45
N ARG A 105 -17.95 0.64 0.31
CA ARG A 105 -18.75 0.13 -0.79
C ARG A 105 -18.13 0.46 -2.15
N LYS A 106 -17.64 1.70 -2.31
CA LYS A 106 -16.98 2.12 -3.56
C LYS A 106 -15.72 1.34 -3.85
N GLU A 107 -14.93 1.04 -2.82
CA GLU A 107 -13.72 0.20 -2.96
C GLU A 107 -14.09 -1.24 -3.31
N LEU A 108 -15.11 -1.79 -2.64
CA LEU A 108 -15.63 -3.14 -2.90
C LEU A 108 -16.25 -3.27 -4.29
N ALA A 109 -16.91 -2.22 -4.82
CA ALA A 109 -17.53 -2.21 -6.14
C ALA A 109 -16.51 -2.19 -7.29
N ALA A 110 -15.32 -1.65 -7.06
CA ALA A 110 -14.33 -1.45 -8.12
C ALA A 110 -13.99 -2.71 -8.95
N PRO A 111 -13.84 -3.92 -8.36
CA PRO A 111 -13.60 -5.16 -9.13
C PRO A 111 -14.78 -5.60 -9.99
N TYR A 112 -16.00 -5.20 -9.64
CA TYR A 112 -17.22 -5.55 -10.37
C TYR A 112 -17.54 -4.59 -11.53
N LEU A 113 -16.91 -3.43 -11.55
CA LEU A 113 -17.11 -2.36 -12.54
C LEU A 113 -16.01 -2.34 -13.60
N ILE A 114 -15.46 -3.50 -13.90
CA ILE A 114 -14.43 -3.70 -14.92
C ILE A 114 -14.76 -4.91 -15.78
N ASP A 115 -14.31 -4.88 -17.02
CA ASP A 115 -14.34 -6.04 -17.89
C ASP A 115 -13.29 -7.06 -17.42
N SER A 116 -13.74 -8.14 -16.78
CA SER A 116 -12.83 -9.15 -16.22
C SER A 116 -12.06 -9.90 -17.30
N ALA A 117 -12.66 -10.12 -18.47
CA ALA A 117 -11.97 -10.77 -19.60
C ALA A 117 -10.89 -9.86 -20.17
N MET A 118 -11.22 -8.59 -20.40
CA MET A 118 -10.25 -7.57 -20.84
C MET A 118 -9.16 -7.35 -19.82
N LEU A 119 -9.51 -7.29 -18.51
CA LEU A 119 -8.54 -7.17 -17.43
C LEU A 119 -7.60 -8.38 -17.43
N ARG A 120 -8.14 -9.60 -17.55
CA ARG A 120 -7.34 -10.82 -17.59
C ARG A 120 -6.36 -10.79 -18.76
N ALA A 121 -6.83 -10.44 -19.96
CA ALA A 121 -5.97 -10.33 -21.15
C ALA A 121 -4.83 -9.31 -20.96
N ILE A 122 -5.11 -8.15 -20.33
CA ILE A 122 -4.09 -7.14 -20.02
C ILE A 122 -3.08 -7.67 -18.98
N LEU A 123 -3.54 -8.41 -17.98
CA LEU A 123 -2.67 -8.98 -16.96
C LEU A 123 -1.80 -10.11 -17.51
N ASP A 124 -2.36 -10.96 -18.38
CA ASP A 124 -1.62 -12.01 -19.08
C ASP A 124 -0.54 -11.41 -19.98
N GLU A 125 -0.90 -10.39 -20.80
CA GLU A 125 0.06 -9.64 -21.60
C GLU A 125 1.19 -9.03 -20.74
N ALA A 126 0.83 -8.42 -19.60
CA ALA A 126 1.81 -7.83 -18.70
C ALA A 126 2.74 -8.89 -18.09
N TYR A 127 2.22 -10.06 -17.74
CA TYR A 127 3.02 -11.16 -17.21
C TYR A 127 3.96 -11.75 -18.25
N GLU A 128 3.49 -11.98 -19.48
CA GLU A 128 4.31 -12.46 -20.59
C GLU A 128 5.45 -11.47 -20.91
N ARG A 129 5.13 -10.17 -20.96
CA ARG A 129 6.15 -9.13 -21.18
C ARG A 129 7.15 -9.06 -20.05
N ASN A 130 6.73 -9.29 -18.81
CA ASN A 130 7.60 -9.23 -17.64
C ASN A 130 8.66 -10.34 -17.60
N HIS A 131 8.58 -11.34 -18.48
CA HIS A 131 9.64 -12.33 -18.67
C HIS A 131 10.86 -11.78 -19.40
N TYR A 132 10.77 -10.55 -19.93
CA TYR A 132 11.84 -9.95 -20.71
C TYR A 132 12.09 -8.51 -20.29
N ALA A 133 13.35 -8.14 -20.17
CA ALA A 133 13.79 -6.75 -20.12
C ALA A 133 14.35 -6.36 -21.50
N LEU A 134 13.97 -5.17 -21.95
CA LEU A 134 14.33 -4.63 -23.27
C LEU A 134 15.32 -3.50 -23.10
N HIS A 135 16.38 -3.49 -23.91
CA HIS A 135 17.31 -2.38 -24.08
C HIS A 135 17.06 -1.76 -25.46
N ALA A 136 16.72 -0.49 -25.47
CA ALA A 136 16.38 0.21 -26.70
C ALA A 136 16.97 1.61 -26.77
N ALA A 137 17.10 2.12 -27.98
CA ALA A 137 17.32 3.54 -28.21
C ALA A 137 16.16 4.10 -29.04
N HIS A 138 15.87 5.39 -28.87
CA HIS A 138 14.78 6.02 -29.61
C HIS A 138 15.06 7.46 -30.01
N VAL A 139 14.40 7.88 -31.08
CA VAL A 139 14.28 9.28 -31.49
C VAL A 139 12.87 9.75 -31.24
N LEU A 140 12.69 10.90 -30.60
CA LEU A 140 11.39 11.51 -30.35
C LEU A 140 11.20 12.75 -31.22
N VAL A 141 10.34 12.65 -32.21
CA VAL A 141 9.80 13.80 -32.93
C VAL A 141 8.65 14.37 -32.12
N ARG A 142 8.90 15.44 -31.39
CA ARG A 142 7.91 16.05 -30.52
C ARG A 142 6.76 16.64 -31.30
N VAL A 143 5.56 16.24 -30.95
CA VAL A 143 4.31 16.84 -31.41
C VAL A 143 3.27 16.64 -30.31
N ASN A 144 2.58 17.70 -29.99
CA ASN A 144 1.59 17.65 -28.94
C ASN A 144 0.43 16.73 -29.27
N SER A 145 -0.23 16.19 -28.25
CA SER A 145 -1.37 15.28 -28.42
C SER A 145 -2.56 15.91 -29.15
N ASP A 146 -2.60 17.25 -29.20
CA ASP A 146 -3.65 18.11 -29.72
C ASP A 146 -3.19 18.95 -30.91
N ALA A 147 -1.99 18.68 -31.45
CA ALA A 147 -1.49 19.37 -32.64
C ALA A 147 -2.48 19.27 -33.79
N SER A 148 -2.47 20.26 -34.66
CA SER A 148 -3.32 20.25 -35.86
C SER A 148 -3.06 19.00 -36.70
N PRO A 149 -4.01 18.56 -37.54
CA PRO A 149 -3.78 17.46 -38.48
C PRO A 149 -2.56 17.71 -39.40
N ALA A 150 -2.33 18.96 -39.78
CA ALA A 150 -1.17 19.34 -40.57
C ALA A 150 0.15 19.17 -39.84
N ASP A 151 0.23 19.65 -38.57
CA ASP A 151 1.43 19.51 -37.71
C ASP A 151 1.67 18.05 -37.33
N THR A 152 0.61 17.29 -37.09
CA THR A 152 0.68 15.85 -36.82
C THR A 152 1.24 15.09 -38.00
N MET A 153 0.78 15.43 -39.22
CA MET A 153 1.27 14.83 -40.45
C MET A 153 2.73 15.23 -40.72
N ALA A 154 3.08 16.51 -40.51
CA ALA A 154 4.46 16.97 -40.68
C ALA A 154 5.40 16.23 -39.72
N ALA A 155 5.00 16.05 -38.44
CA ALA A 155 5.77 15.29 -37.47
C ALA A 155 5.88 13.79 -37.83
N TYR A 156 4.82 13.20 -38.36
CA TYR A 156 4.85 11.81 -38.85
C TYR A 156 5.80 11.64 -40.02
N ASN A 157 5.72 12.52 -41.02
CA ASN A 157 6.64 12.51 -42.16
C ASN A 157 8.10 12.71 -41.75
N ARG A 158 8.34 13.61 -40.78
CA ARG A 158 9.68 13.78 -40.18
C ARG A 158 10.14 12.50 -39.51
N ALA A 159 9.28 11.84 -38.74
CA ALA A 159 9.60 10.57 -38.13
C ALA A 159 9.93 9.47 -39.15
N LEU A 160 9.22 9.42 -40.27
CA LEU A 160 9.55 8.49 -41.36
C LEU A 160 10.91 8.78 -41.99
N GLU A 161 11.26 10.07 -42.23
CA GLU A 161 12.56 10.49 -42.73
C GLU A 161 13.70 10.03 -41.79
N LEU A 162 13.57 10.30 -40.48
CA LEU A 162 14.57 9.90 -39.49
C LEU A 162 14.68 8.38 -39.37
N ARG A 163 13.53 7.68 -39.45
CA ARG A 163 13.52 6.23 -39.53
C ARG A 163 14.33 5.69 -40.69
N GLN A 164 14.14 6.27 -41.89
CA GLN A 164 14.85 5.82 -43.08
C GLN A 164 16.37 5.95 -42.89
N ARG A 165 16.84 7.08 -42.36
CA ARG A 165 18.26 7.28 -42.05
C ARG A 165 18.82 6.18 -41.13
N ILE A 166 18.06 5.82 -40.08
CA ILE A 166 18.48 4.77 -39.14
C ILE A 166 18.48 3.38 -39.81
N VAL A 167 17.52 3.11 -40.69
CA VAL A 167 17.47 1.86 -41.49
C VAL A 167 18.61 1.79 -42.49
N ASP A 168 19.01 2.93 -43.07
CA ASP A 168 20.13 3.05 -44.00
C ASP A 168 21.51 2.97 -43.32
N GLY A 169 21.51 2.81 -41.97
CA GLY A 169 22.73 2.53 -41.21
C GLY A 169 23.28 3.68 -40.36
N GLU A 170 22.60 4.83 -40.28
CA GLU A 170 23.02 5.86 -39.35
C GLU A 170 22.76 5.42 -37.90
N GLU A 171 23.67 5.80 -37.01
CA GLU A 171 23.51 5.49 -35.59
C GLU A 171 22.34 6.26 -34.96
N ILE A 172 21.41 5.54 -34.33
CA ILE A 172 20.20 6.12 -33.76
C ILE A 172 20.50 7.20 -32.72
N VAL A 173 21.54 7.04 -31.91
CA VAL A 173 21.96 8.03 -30.89
C VAL A 173 22.41 9.36 -31.52
N ARG A 174 23.06 9.29 -32.69
CA ARG A 174 23.43 10.46 -33.46
C ARG A 174 22.21 11.18 -34.00
N VAL A 175 21.28 10.41 -34.62
CA VAL A 175 20.03 10.96 -35.17
C VAL A 175 19.17 11.57 -34.04
N ALA A 176 19.15 10.97 -32.86
CA ALA A 176 18.47 11.52 -31.69
C ALA A 176 19.09 12.83 -31.21
N ALA A 177 20.41 12.90 -31.13
CA ALA A 177 21.15 14.10 -30.80
C ALA A 177 20.87 15.25 -31.75
N GLU A 178 20.90 14.99 -33.04
CA GLU A 178 20.57 15.97 -34.09
C GLU A 178 19.14 16.49 -33.99
N GLU A 179 18.16 15.63 -33.67
CA GLU A 179 16.76 16.04 -33.51
C GLU A 179 16.56 16.88 -32.26
N VAL A 180 17.28 16.59 -31.14
CA VAL A 180 17.28 17.42 -29.94
C VAL A 180 17.85 18.80 -30.23
N LEU A 181 18.99 18.89 -30.93
CA LEU A 181 19.63 20.15 -31.30
C LEU A 181 18.79 20.96 -32.31
N ARG A 182 18.08 20.30 -33.23
CA ARG A 182 17.13 20.95 -34.15
C ARG A 182 16.02 21.70 -33.39
N LEU A 183 15.52 21.11 -32.31
CA LEU A 183 14.47 21.70 -31.46
C LEU A 183 15.01 22.77 -30.52
N ASN A 184 16.20 22.55 -29.99
CA ASN A 184 16.90 23.48 -29.11
C ASN A 184 18.42 23.48 -29.38
N PRO A 185 18.93 24.42 -30.18
CA PRO A 185 20.34 24.47 -30.53
C PRO A 185 21.32 24.67 -29.36
N ARG A 186 20.80 25.05 -28.19
CA ARG A 186 21.59 25.22 -26.96
C ARG A 186 21.42 24.05 -25.98
N ALA A 187 20.74 22.99 -26.38
CA ALA A 187 20.56 21.81 -25.52
C ALA A 187 21.92 21.13 -25.25
N GLN A 188 22.13 20.68 -24.03
CA GLN A 188 23.21 19.75 -23.73
C GLN A 188 22.78 18.35 -24.17
N VAL A 189 23.49 17.80 -25.14
CA VAL A 189 23.25 16.45 -25.68
C VAL A 189 24.20 15.49 -24.96
N ARG A 190 23.66 14.34 -24.57
CA ARG A 190 24.44 13.25 -23.96
C ARG A 190 25.15 12.43 -25.05
N PRO A 191 26.29 11.79 -24.74
CA PRO A 191 26.98 10.92 -25.71
C PRO A 191 26.11 9.78 -26.27
N ASN A 192 25.15 9.31 -25.46
CA ASN A 192 24.19 8.25 -25.80
C ASN A 192 22.76 8.78 -25.79
N GLU A 193 22.52 9.93 -26.46
CA GLU A 193 21.20 10.56 -26.52
C GLU A 193 20.16 9.60 -27.11
N GLY A 194 19.02 9.47 -26.43
CA GLY A 194 17.95 8.57 -26.83
C GLY A 194 18.13 7.10 -26.42
N GLU A 195 19.30 6.70 -25.91
CA GLU A 195 19.50 5.36 -25.36
C GLU A 195 18.88 5.25 -23.98
N LEU A 196 18.14 4.16 -23.74
CA LEU A 196 17.44 3.87 -22.51
C LEU A 196 18.16 2.76 -21.73
N ASN A 197 18.06 2.75 -20.41
CA ASN A 197 18.42 1.55 -19.66
C ASN A 197 17.45 0.41 -19.97
N TYR A 198 17.77 -0.81 -19.53
CA TYR A 198 16.79 -1.90 -19.62
C TYR A 198 15.51 -1.50 -18.90
N PHE A 199 14.39 -1.78 -19.55
CA PHE A 199 13.05 -1.54 -19.05
C PHE A 199 12.18 -2.76 -19.28
N SER A 200 11.14 -2.89 -18.48
CA SER A 200 10.14 -3.94 -18.59
C SER A 200 8.73 -3.34 -18.68
N VAL A 201 7.73 -4.18 -18.51
CA VAL A 201 6.33 -3.79 -18.52
C VAL A 201 6.03 -2.69 -17.48
N PHE A 202 5.25 -1.70 -17.85
CA PHE A 202 4.87 -0.49 -17.09
C PHE A 202 6.00 0.52 -16.81
N ASP A 203 7.18 0.35 -17.32
CA ASP A 203 8.26 1.33 -17.16
C ASP A 203 8.16 2.44 -18.21
N MET A 204 7.58 2.14 -19.38
CA MET A 204 7.35 3.07 -20.47
C MET A 204 5.86 3.33 -20.70
N VAL A 205 5.52 4.40 -21.41
CA VAL A 205 4.13 4.61 -21.84
C VAL A 205 3.70 3.49 -22.78
N TYR A 206 2.47 3.01 -22.61
CA TYR A 206 1.98 1.80 -23.26
C TYR A 206 2.17 1.74 -24.80
N PRO A 207 1.95 2.83 -25.57
CA PRO A 207 2.25 2.77 -27.01
C PRO A 207 3.73 2.53 -27.32
N PHE A 208 4.65 3.13 -26.55
CA PHE A 208 6.08 2.91 -26.70
C PHE A 208 6.46 1.46 -26.35
N GLU A 209 5.95 0.98 -25.21
CA GLU A 209 6.12 -0.39 -24.78
C GLU A 209 5.66 -1.38 -25.84
N ASN A 210 4.45 -1.21 -26.39
CA ASN A 210 3.92 -2.02 -27.50
C ASN A 210 4.84 -2.02 -28.71
N GLY A 211 5.33 -0.83 -29.08
CA GLY A 211 6.26 -0.70 -30.21
C GLY A 211 7.56 -1.46 -29.97
N ALA A 212 8.10 -1.38 -28.75
CA ALA A 212 9.38 -2.02 -28.41
C ALA A 212 9.27 -3.55 -28.30
N TYR A 213 8.22 -4.07 -27.63
CA TYR A 213 8.00 -5.52 -27.49
C TYR A 213 7.66 -6.22 -28.79
N GLY A 214 7.18 -5.49 -29.80
CA GLY A 214 6.93 -6.00 -31.15
C GLY A 214 8.18 -6.17 -32.01
N LEU A 215 9.37 -5.75 -31.56
CA LEU A 215 10.61 -5.78 -32.33
C LEU A 215 11.50 -6.96 -31.92
N GLN A 216 12.34 -7.39 -32.85
CA GLN A 216 13.50 -8.22 -32.57
C GLN A 216 14.77 -7.35 -32.42
N PRO A 217 15.80 -7.81 -31.68
CA PRO A 217 17.05 -7.08 -31.56
C PRO A 217 17.62 -6.68 -32.91
N GLY A 218 17.95 -5.41 -33.09
CA GLY A 218 18.41 -4.79 -34.33
C GLY A 218 17.31 -4.14 -35.17
N GLU A 219 16.04 -4.48 -34.97
CA GLU A 219 14.93 -3.91 -35.73
C GLU A 219 14.57 -2.48 -35.30
N VAL A 220 14.02 -1.73 -36.28
CA VAL A 220 13.58 -0.34 -36.12
C VAL A 220 12.07 -0.23 -36.34
N SER A 221 11.34 0.28 -35.36
CA SER A 221 9.88 0.42 -35.43
C SER A 221 9.42 1.37 -36.52
N MET A 222 8.18 1.22 -36.99
CA MET A 222 7.45 2.34 -37.60
C MET A 222 7.26 3.46 -36.54
N PRO A 223 6.96 4.72 -36.98
CA PRO A 223 6.70 5.79 -36.06
C PRO A 223 5.55 5.46 -35.09
N VAL A 224 5.85 5.37 -33.81
CA VAL A 224 4.91 5.01 -32.74
C VAL A 224 4.37 6.28 -32.08
N ARG A 225 3.07 6.52 -32.14
CA ARG A 225 2.43 7.70 -31.57
C ARG A 225 2.22 7.55 -30.06
N SER A 226 2.73 8.50 -29.28
CA SER A 226 2.42 8.66 -27.87
C SER A 226 1.94 10.08 -27.57
N ARG A 227 1.61 10.36 -26.31
CA ARG A 227 1.29 11.72 -25.85
C ARG A 227 2.42 12.74 -26.03
N TYR A 228 3.65 12.28 -26.22
CA TYR A 228 4.84 13.13 -26.36
C TYR A 228 5.19 13.43 -27.81
N GLY A 229 4.71 12.63 -28.75
CA GLY A 229 5.06 12.73 -30.16
C GLY A 229 5.15 11.38 -30.84
N TYR A 230 5.92 11.32 -31.92
CA TYR A 230 6.25 10.10 -32.63
C TYR A 230 7.63 9.59 -32.23
N HIS A 231 7.68 8.34 -31.80
CA HIS A 231 8.92 7.64 -31.45
C HIS A 231 9.33 6.71 -32.59
N ILE A 232 10.60 6.75 -32.94
CA ILE A 232 11.26 5.70 -33.74
C ILE A 232 12.10 4.92 -32.73
N ILE A 233 11.84 3.64 -32.58
CA ILE A 233 12.44 2.77 -31.57
C ILE A 233 13.33 1.76 -32.29
N LYS A 234 14.58 1.64 -31.86
CA LYS A 234 15.47 0.54 -32.27
C LYS A 234 15.70 -0.34 -31.06
N LEU A 235 15.32 -1.61 -31.15
CA LEU A 235 15.61 -2.57 -30.09
C LEU A 235 17.09 -2.98 -30.21
N LEU A 236 17.85 -2.75 -29.13
CA LEU A 236 19.27 -3.06 -29.09
C LEU A 236 19.52 -4.45 -28.52
N ASP A 237 18.77 -4.82 -27.48
CA ASP A 237 18.90 -6.11 -26.82
C ASP A 237 17.60 -6.53 -26.13
N LYS A 238 17.43 -7.84 -25.90
CA LYS A 238 16.31 -8.45 -25.18
C LYS A 238 16.84 -9.60 -24.33
N VAL A 239 16.73 -9.46 -23.01
CA VAL A 239 17.21 -10.47 -22.06
C VAL A 239 16.06 -11.03 -21.22
N GLU A 240 16.22 -12.27 -20.76
CA GLU A 240 15.30 -12.84 -19.77
C GLU A 240 15.33 -12.06 -18.48
N MET A 241 14.16 -11.81 -17.92
CA MET A 241 13.99 -11.11 -16.66
C MET A 241 13.96 -12.10 -15.51
N TYR A 242 14.74 -11.81 -14.47
CA TYR A 242 14.67 -12.53 -13.19
C TYR A 242 13.81 -11.71 -12.23
N GLY A 243 13.26 -12.34 -11.20
CA GLY A 243 12.50 -11.64 -10.17
C GLY A 243 13.40 -10.64 -9.45
N LYS A 244 14.49 -11.15 -8.86
CA LYS A 244 15.52 -10.36 -8.20
C LYS A 244 16.87 -11.01 -8.36
N VAL A 245 17.94 -10.22 -8.29
CA VAL A 245 19.31 -10.73 -8.27
C VAL A 245 20.04 -10.23 -7.04
N THR A 246 20.85 -11.10 -6.46
CA THR A 246 21.88 -10.73 -5.49
C THR A 246 23.22 -10.90 -6.17
N LEU A 247 24.00 -9.85 -6.14
CA LEU A 247 25.33 -9.84 -6.76
C LEU A 247 26.37 -9.22 -5.82
N GLN A 248 27.62 -9.47 -6.09
CA GLN A 248 28.72 -8.72 -5.53
C GLN A 248 29.36 -7.93 -6.66
N HIS A 249 29.83 -6.72 -6.38
CA HIS A 249 30.52 -5.90 -7.34
C HIS A 249 31.82 -5.31 -6.79
N TYR A 250 32.76 -5.14 -7.71
CA TYR A 250 33.97 -4.37 -7.55
C TYR A 250 33.93 -3.24 -8.59
N TRP A 251 34.19 -2.01 -8.19
CA TRP A 251 34.13 -0.83 -9.04
C TRP A 251 35.32 0.07 -8.84
N LYS A 252 35.92 0.55 -9.96
CA LYS A 252 36.95 1.60 -10.01
C LYS A 252 36.46 2.72 -10.91
N ARG A 253 36.46 3.92 -10.35
CA ARG A 253 35.97 5.14 -11.04
C ARG A 253 36.90 5.55 -12.21
N ASN A 254 38.16 5.22 -12.18
CA ASN A 254 39.10 5.61 -13.22
C ASN A 254 38.87 4.80 -14.51
N THR A 255 38.68 5.50 -15.63
CA THR A 255 38.52 4.90 -16.97
C THR A 255 39.81 4.65 -17.70
N HIS A 256 40.98 5.08 -17.16
CA HIS A 256 42.30 5.03 -17.83
C HIS A 256 43.28 4.02 -17.22
N GLU A 257 42.92 3.35 -16.12
CA GLU A 257 43.81 2.40 -15.43
C GLU A 257 43.27 0.98 -15.51
N ASP A 258 43.46 0.31 -16.64
CA ASP A 258 43.16 -1.12 -16.83
C ASP A 258 43.95 -2.02 -15.87
N ALA A 259 45.13 -1.60 -15.45
CA ALA A 259 46.06 -2.38 -14.65
C ALA A 259 45.48 -2.75 -13.26
N ILE A 260 44.83 -1.79 -12.56
CA ILE A 260 44.28 -2.01 -11.22
C ILE A 260 43.14 -3.01 -11.25
N VAL A 261 42.27 -2.91 -12.24
CA VAL A 261 41.13 -3.83 -12.38
C VAL A 261 41.59 -5.20 -12.87
N THR A 262 42.63 -5.23 -13.71
CA THR A 262 43.27 -6.46 -14.15
C THR A 262 43.95 -7.17 -12.97
N ASP A 263 44.59 -6.47 -12.05
CA ASP A 263 45.13 -7.05 -10.84
C ASP A 263 44.03 -7.63 -9.93
N ALA A 264 42.96 -6.87 -9.70
CA ALA A 264 41.79 -7.35 -8.95
C ALA A 264 41.20 -8.63 -9.57
N TYR A 265 41.10 -8.69 -10.91
CA TYR A 265 40.64 -9.88 -11.63
C TYR A 265 41.59 -11.05 -11.46
N ASN A 266 42.92 -10.82 -11.54
CA ASN A 266 43.93 -11.85 -11.32
C ASN A 266 43.90 -12.41 -9.89
N GLN A 267 43.62 -11.57 -8.88
CA GLN A 267 43.43 -12.01 -7.50
C GLN A 267 42.22 -12.96 -7.40
N LEU A 268 41.13 -12.66 -8.07
CA LEU A 268 39.93 -13.53 -8.13
C LEU A 268 40.26 -14.87 -8.81
N LEU A 269 41.01 -14.84 -9.92
CA LEU A 269 41.44 -16.06 -10.62
C LEU A 269 42.41 -16.93 -9.77
N ALA A 270 43.19 -16.29 -8.90
CA ALA A 270 44.05 -16.94 -7.95
C ALA A 270 43.30 -17.53 -6.72
N GLY A 271 41.98 -17.36 -6.64
CA GLY A 271 41.13 -17.89 -5.58
C GLY A 271 40.92 -16.94 -4.38
N THR A 272 41.33 -15.69 -4.47
CA THR A 272 41.01 -14.71 -3.42
C THR A 272 39.48 -14.53 -3.33
N PRO A 273 38.87 -14.61 -2.12
CA PRO A 273 37.45 -14.38 -1.96
C PRO A 273 37.00 -13.01 -2.49
N PHE A 274 35.86 -12.97 -3.19
CA PHE A 274 35.36 -11.74 -3.81
C PHE A 274 35.18 -10.60 -2.79
N GLU A 275 34.79 -10.92 -1.56
CA GLU A 275 34.61 -9.98 -0.45
C GLU A 275 35.91 -9.25 -0.10
N MET A 276 37.03 -9.91 -0.24
CA MET A 276 38.35 -9.32 0.04
C MET A 276 38.76 -8.34 -1.07
N VAL A 277 38.50 -8.70 -2.32
CA VAL A 277 38.75 -7.85 -3.49
C VAL A 277 37.79 -6.66 -3.49
N ALA A 278 36.52 -6.86 -3.17
CA ALA A 278 35.51 -5.84 -3.11
C ALA A 278 35.81 -4.72 -2.08
N ARG A 279 36.56 -5.00 -1.02
CA ARG A 279 37.02 -3.98 -0.07
C ARG A 279 37.94 -2.91 -0.70
N GLN A 280 38.52 -3.22 -1.83
CA GLN A 280 39.39 -2.29 -2.58
C GLN A 280 38.56 -1.45 -3.59
N SER A 281 37.23 -1.65 -3.65
CA SER A 281 36.33 -0.89 -4.51
C SER A 281 36.23 0.59 -4.10
N ASP A 282 35.96 1.44 -5.09
CA ASP A 282 35.67 2.86 -4.85
C ASP A 282 34.22 3.09 -4.39
N ASP A 283 33.36 2.08 -4.45
CA ASP A 283 32.04 2.14 -3.84
C ASP A 283 32.10 1.78 -2.37
N LEU A 284 32.36 2.79 -1.53
CA LEU A 284 32.45 2.61 -0.09
C LEU A 284 31.14 2.10 0.55
N SER A 285 29.99 2.28 -0.10
CA SER A 285 28.71 1.85 0.45
C SER A 285 28.55 0.33 0.47
N THR A 286 29.20 -0.36 -0.47
CA THR A 286 29.16 -1.83 -0.61
C THR A 286 30.51 -2.48 -0.27
N ALA A 287 31.62 -1.79 -0.41
CA ALA A 287 32.97 -2.33 -0.18
C ALA A 287 33.12 -2.96 1.21
N GLU A 288 32.70 -2.25 2.28
CA GLU A 288 32.75 -2.75 3.66
C GLU A 288 31.86 -3.97 3.89
N LYS A 289 30.83 -4.14 3.07
CA LYS A 289 29.88 -5.25 3.08
C LYS A 289 30.27 -6.37 2.10
N GLY A 290 31.51 -6.43 1.63
CA GLY A 290 31.98 -7.42 0.69
C GLY A 290 31.45 -7.25 -0.73
N GLY A 291 31.04 -6.03 -1.11
CA GLY A 291 30.54 -5.70 -2.46
C GLY A 291 29.11 -6.14 -2.74
N TYR A 292 28.34 -6.59 -1.73
CA TYR A 292 26.97 -7.08 -1.91
C TYR A 292 25.97 -6.00 -2.31
N ILE A 293 25.19 -6.31 -3.36
CA ILE A 293 23.96 -5.63 -3.74
C ILE A 293 22.88 -6.69 -3.72
N SER A 294 22.01 -6.63 -2.71
CA SER A 294 20.96 -7.65 -2.49
C SER A 294 19.63 -7.21 -3.08
N ASP A 295 18.85 -8.17 -3.56
CA ASP A 295 17.47 -8.00 -4.03
C ASP A 295 17.29 -6.92 -5.12
N ALA A 296 18.31 -6.69 -5.95
CA ALA A 296 18.24 -5.73 -7.04
C ALA A 296 17.36 -6.27 -8.17
N THR A 297 16.52 -5.40 -8.74
CA THR A 297 15.83 -5.67 -10.01
C THR A 297 16.72 -5.25 -11.18
N LEU A 298 16.58 -5.90 -12.33
CA LEU A 298 17.39 -5.56 -13.51
C LEU A 298 17.24 -4.08 -13.94
N ALA A 299 16.05 -3.51 -13.79
CA ALA A 299 15.80 -2.10 -14.10
C ALA A 299 16.57 -1.11 -13.19
N GLN A 300 17.04 -1.54 -12.03
CA GLN A 300 17.84 -0.73 -11.10
C GLN A 300 19.34 -0.77 -11.40
N LEU A 301 19.77 -1.70 -12.25
CA LEU A 301 21.19 -1.88 -12.59
C LEU A 301 21.53 -1.14 -13.89
N PRO A 302 22.78 -0.67 -14.06
CA PRO A 302 23.27 -0.18 -15.33
C PRO A 302 23.13 -1.26 -16.43
N HIS A 303 22.86 -0.84 -17.68
CA HIS A 303 22.62 -1.81 -18.75
C HIS A 303 23.83 -2.75 -19.01
N GLU A 304 25.05 -2.27 -18.79
CA GLU A 304 26.26 -3.08 -18.91
C GLU A 304 26.28 -4.23 -17.89
N TYR A 305 25.77 -3.98 -16.65
CA TYR A 305 25.61 -5.04 -15.63
C TYR A 305 24.62 -6.10 -16.07
N VAL A 306 23.47 -5.67 -16.56
CA VAL A 306 22.40 -6.60 -16.99
C VAL A 306 22.93 -7.51 -18.11
N LYS A 307 23.62 -6.94 -19.10
CA LYS A 307 24.23 -7.71 -20.18
C LYS A 307 25.23 -8.73 -19.68
N VAL A 308 26.11 -8.35 -18.73
CA VAL A 308 27.11 -9.26 -18.15
C VAL A 308 26.45 -10.32 -17.28
N LEU A 309 25.53 -9.93 -16.38
CA LEU A 309 24.83 -10.85 -15.50
C LEU A 309 24.00 -11.89 -16.24
N SER A 310 23.47 -11.57 -17.44
CA SER A 310 22.73 -12.51 -18.27
C SER A 310 23.59 -13.69 -18.76
N THR A 311 24.90 -13.52 -18.82
CA THR A 311 25.85 -14.55 -19.26
C THR A 311 26.43 -15.40 -18.14
N LEU A 312 26.27 -14.98 -16.85
CA LEU A 312 26.84 -15.64 -15.70
C LEU A 312 25.89 -16.68 -15.09
N LYS A 313 26.48 -17.75 -14.55
CA LYS A 313 25.81 -18.68 -13.64
C LYS A 313 26.01 -18.24 -12.20
N GLU A 314 25.15 -18.71 -11.30
CA GLU A 314 25.34 -18.47 -9.88
C GLU A 314 26.71 -18.95 -9.39
N GLY A 315 27.39 -18.09 -8.66
CA GLY A 315 28.75 -18.29 -8.19
C GLY A 315 29.86 -17.80 -9.15
N GLU A 316 29.55 -17.56 -10.43
CA GLU A 316 30.54 -17.06 -11.41
C GLU A 316 30.72 -15.54 -11.31
N PHE A 317 31.93 -15.08 -11.64
CA PHE A 317 32.25 -13.66 -11.75
C PHE A 317 32.67 -13.30 -13.19
N SER A 318 32.42 -12.05 -13.56
CA SER A 318 32.70 -11.55 -14.89
C SER A 318 34.17 -11.26 -15.13
N LYS A 319 34.56 -11.17 -16.40
CA LYS A 319 35.74 -10.41 -16.79
C LYS A 319 35.55 -8.92 -16.47
N PRO A 320 36.64 -8.15 -16.33
CA PRO A 320 36.53 -6.70 -16.25
C PRO A 320 35.75 -6.13 -17.44
N PHE A 321 34.83 -5.20 -17.17
CA PHE A 321 34.10 -4.47 -18.21
C PHE A 321 33.99 -2.99 -17.85
N LEU A 322 33.88 -2.15 -18.85
CA LEU A 322 33.79 -0.71 -18.72
C LEU A 322 32.34 -0.25 -18.84
N SER A 323 31.92 0.62 -17.94
CA SER A 323 30.68 1.39 -18.06
C SER A 323 30.98 2.90 -18.07
N ARG A 324 29.95 3.72 -18.21
CA ARG A 324 30.08 5.18 -18.04
C ARG A 324 30.57 5.62 -16.65
N TYR A 325 30.54 4.72 -15.66
CA TYR A 325 30.96 5.01 -14.29
C TYR A 325 32.40 4.57 -14.01
N GLY A 326 33.00 3.76 -14.87
CA GLY A 326 34.33 3.20 -14.70
C GLY A 326 34.39 1.69 -14.95
N TRP A 327 35.42 1.05 -14.41
CA TRP A 327 35.65 -0.38 -14.55
C TRP A 327 34.94 -1.19 -13.47
N HIS A 328 34.38 -2.33 -13.87
CA HIS A 328 33.61 -3.20 -13.00
C HIS A 328 34.04 -4.67 -13.14
N ILE A 329 33.93 -5.41 -12.04
CA ILE A 329 33.84 -6.86 -12.01
C ILE A 329 32.59 -7.19 -11.18
N VAL A 330 31.73 -8.05 -11.67
CA VAL A 330 30.52 -8.48 -10.96
C VAL A 330 30.54 -9.99 -10.76
N LYS A 331 30.08 -10.45 -9.59
CA LYS A 331 29.82 -11.86 -9.33
C LYS A 331 28.33 -12.05 -9.11
N LEU A 332 27.73 -13.00 -9.83
CA LEU A 332 26.36 -13.38 -9.61
C LEU A 332 26.28 -14.34 -8.42
N VAL A 333 25.62 -13.90 -7.35
CA VAL A 333 25.47 -14.71 -6.13
C VAL A 333 24.20 -15.56 -6.20
N LYS A 334 23.08 -14.93 -6.58
CA LYS A 334 21.77 -15.60 -6.65
C LYS A 334 20.87 -14.94 -7.68
N LYS A 335 20.13 -15.75 -8.42
CA LYS A 335 19.00 -15.35 -9.27
C LYS A 335 17.71 -15.86 -8.66
N GLU A 336 16.71 -15.01 -8.51
CA GLU A 336 15.36 -15.45 -8.17
C GLU A 336 14.53 -15.56 -9.43
N THR A 337 13.71 -16.58 -9.53
CA THR A 337 12.75 -16.70 -10.64
C THR A 337 11.68 -15.64 -10.52
N LEU A 338 11.07 -15.26 -11.64
CA LEU A 338 9.90 -14.41 -11.63
C LEU A 338 8.78 -15.08 -10.81
N PRO A 339 8.15 -14.37 -9.85
CA PRO A 339 7.05 -14.94 -9.08
C PRO A 339 5.91 -15.44 -9.98
N PRO A 340 5.15 -16.47 -9.56
CA PRO A 340 3.98 -16.95 -10.31
C PRO A 340 2.99 -15.82 -10.61
N PHE A 341 2.21 -15.98 -11.68
CA PHE A 341 1.24 -15.00 -12.16
C PHE A 341 0.36 -14.43 -11.03
N GLU A 342 -0.22 -15.29 -10.21
CA GLU A 342 -1.13 -14.91 -9.12
C GLU A 342 -0.47 -13.96 -8.12
N ASN A 343 0.81 -14.14 -7.85
CA ASN A 343 1.58 -13.29 -6.93
C ASN A 343 1.91 -11.92 -7.56
N MET A 344 1.94 -11.84 -8.90
CA MET A 344 2.22 -10.62 -9.65
C MET A 344 0.97 -9.77 -9.91
N VAL A 345 -0.24 -10.35 -9.85
CA VAL A 345 -1.50 -9.66 -10.10
C VAL A 345 -1.70 -8.39 -9.27
N PRO A 346 -1.45 -8.36 -7.95
CA PRO A 346 -1.59 -7.14 -7.15
C PRO A 346 -0.65 -6.02 -7.63
N PHE A 347 0.59 -6.36 -7.97
CA PHE A 347 1.58 -5.42 -8.50
C PHE A 347 1.11 -4.81 -9.83
N TYR A 348 0.66 -5.64 -10.78
CA TYR A 348 0.17 -5.16 -12.07
C TYR A 348 -1.08 -4.30 -11.93
N LYS A 349 -2.04 -4.68 -11.10
CA LYS A 349 -3.24 -3.88 -10.81
C LYS A 349 -2.88 -2.50 -10.25
N GLN A 350 -1.90 -2.42 -9.36
CA GLN A 350 -1.42 -1.15 -8.82
C GLN A 350 -0.79 -0.28 -9.92
N ARG A 351 0.03 -0.84 -10.79
CA ARG A 351 0.65 -0.11 -11.91
C ARG A 351 -0.39 0.38 -12.93
N MET A 352 -1.39 -0.45 -13.24
CA MET A 352 -2.48 -0.12 -14.15
C MET A 352 -3.30 1.10 -13.72
N THR A 353 -3.35 1.45 -12.43
CA THR A 353 -4.10 2.63 -11.97
C THR A 353 -3.62 3.95 -12.59
N ARG A 354 -2.39 3.98 -13.06
CA ARG A 354 -1.72 5.15 -13.66
C ARG A 354 -1.40 4.95 -15.15
N ASP A 355 -1.81 3.82 -15.71
CA ASP A 355 -1.51 3.41 -17.07
C ASP A 355 -2.75 3.49 -17.98
N GLN A 356 -2.55 3.73 -19.28
CA GLN A 356 -3.64 3.78 -20.27
C GLN A 356 -4.43 2.48 -20.38
N ARG A 357 -3.83 1.34 -20.01
CA ARG A 357 -4.49 0.02 -19.99
C ARG A 357 -5.66 -0.05 -19.01
N GLY A 358 -5.55 0.64 -17.85
CA GLY A 358 -6.64 0.72 -16.89
C GLY A 358 -7.89 1.43 -17.46
N ASP A 359 -7.69 2.47 -18.27
CA ASP A 359 -8.78 3.16 -18.94
C ASP A 359 -9.43 2.31 -20.04
N ALA A 360 -8.68 1.43 -20.71
CA ALA A 360 -9.21 0.54 -21.74
C ALA A 360 -10.23 -0.47 -21.16
N SER A 361 -9.91 -1.10 -20.03
CA SER A 361 -10.80 -2.04 -19.35
C SER A 361 -12.12 -1.36 -18.89
N ARG A 362 -12.02 -0.14 -18.34
CA ARG A 362 -13.22 0.62 -17.93
C ARG A 362 -14.10 0.98 -19.11
N ARG A 363 -13.52 1.41 -20.24
CA ARG A 363 -14.27 1.74 -21.46
C ARG A 363 -14.94 0.50 -22.05
N SER A 364 -14.24 -0.62 -22.12
CA SER A 364 -14.81 -1.90 -22.57
C SER A 364 -16.01 -2.29 -21.71
N PHE A 365 -15.87 -2.21 -20.39
CA PHE A 365 -16.97 -2.48 -19.45
C PHE A 365 -18.13 -1.51 -19.65
N ALA A 366 -17.88 -0.20 -19.76
CA ALA A 366 -18.92 0.79 -20.00
C ALA A 366 -19.69 0.51 -21.31
N GLN A 367 -18.99 0.14 -22.38
CA GLN A 367 -19.61 -0.24 -23.65
C GLN A 367 -20.49 -1.50 -23.54
N SER A 368 -20.03 -2.49 -22.77
CA SER A 368 -20.82 -3.69 -22.48
C SER A 368 -22.08 -3.34 -21.67
N CYS A 369 -21.95 -2.46 -20.68
CA CYS A 369 -23.08 -1.95 -19.88
C CYS A 369 -24.07 -1.13 -20.71
N ARG A 370 -23.59 -0.29 -21.65
CA ARG A 370 -24.48 0.44 -22.58
C ARG A 370 -25.41 -0.52 -23.33
N LYS A 371 -24.87 -1.63 -23.83
CA LYS A 371 -25.65 -2.68 -24.52
C LYS A 371 -26.58 -3.41 -23.54
N ARG A 372 -26.07 -3.83 -22.41
CA ARG A 372 -26.80 -4.60 -21.38
C ARG A 372 -28.04 -3.86 -20.87
N TYR A 373 -27.88 -2.57 -20.55
CA TYR A 373 -28.93 -1.73 -20.00
C TYR A 373 -29.75 -0.98 -21.05
N GLY A 374 -29.48 -1.20 -22.33
CA GLY A 374 -30.21 -0.56 -23.42
C GLY A 374 -30.11 0.96 -23.41
N VAL A 375 -28.92 1.48 -23.10
CA VAL A 375 -28.64 2.93 -23.09
C VAL A 375 -28.87 3.51 -24.50
N LYS A 376 -29.76 4.49 -24.62
CA LYS A 376 -30.11 5.10 -25.90
C LYS A 376 -29.42 6.44 -26.03
N ASP A 377 -28.45 6.50 -26.94
CA ASP A 377 -27.81 7.74 -27.37
C ASP A 377 -28.63 8.33 -28.52
N LEU A 378 -29.31 9.43 -28.25
CA LEU A 378 -30.21 10.09 -29.20
C LEU A 378 -29.43 10.99 -30.19
N THR A 379 -28.14 11.26 -29.96
CA THR A 379 -27.31 12.06 -30.87
C THR A 379 -26.91 11.32 -32.16
N VAL A 380 -27.03 9.99 -32.14
CA VAL A 380 -26.61 9.10 -33.25
C VAL A 380 -27.82 8.56 -34.03
N THR A 381 -29.04 8.92 -33.63
CA THR A 381 -30.26 8.43 -34.29
C THR A 381 -30.37 9.08 -35.67
N PRO A 382 -30.50 8.32 -36.80
CA PRO A 382 -30.72 8.92 -38.09
C PRO A 382 -32.11 9.58 -38.08
N VAL A 383 -32.12 10.88 -38.20
CA VAL A 383 -33.37 11.61 -38.48
C VAL A 383 -33.77 11.24 -39.90
N LEU A 384 -34.77 10.37 -40.06
CA LEU A 384 -35.43 10.09 -41.32
C LEU A 384 -36.24 11.33 -41.69
N ALA A 385 -35.59 12.31 -42.28
CA ALA A 385 -36.25 13.40 -42.95
C ALA A 385 -37.04 12.80 -44.13
N LYS A 386 -38.36 12.88 -44.08
CA LYS A 386 -39.22 12.46 -45.20
C LYS A 386 -38.66 13.08 -46.50
N GLY A 387 -38.11 12.24 -47.39
CA GLY A 387 -37.84 12.62 -48.78
C GLY A 387 -36.39 12.88 -49.15
N LYS A 388 -35.34 12.61 -48.34
CA LYS A 388 -33.93 12.70 -48.74
C LYS A 388 -33.18 11.40 -48.57
N LYS A 389 -32.28 11.10 -49.53
CA LYS A 389 -31.39 9.91 -49.56
C LYS A 389 -30.69 9.74 -48.21
N LYS A 390 -30.43 8.46 -47.79
CA LYS A 390 -29.67 8.10 -46.60
C LYS A 390 -28.49 9.06 -46.39
N GLY A 391 -28.69 10.06 -45.55
CA GLY A 391 -27.68 11.02 -45.17
C GLY A 391 -26.83 10.49 -44.01
N GLN A 392 -25.61 11.00 -43.87
CA GLN A 392 -24.78 10.80 -42.69
C GLN A 392 -25.58 11.12 -41.41
N PRO A 393 -25.35 10.41 -40.30
CA PRO A 393 -26.01 10.73 -39.03
C PRO A 393 -25.70 12.18 -38.68
N GLN A 394 -26.74 13.00 -38.63
CA GLN A 394 -26.63 14.43 -38.29
C GLN A 394 -26.63 14.51 -36.76
N MET A 395 -25.56 15.07 -36.21
CA MET A 395 -25.44 15.30 -34.77
C MET A 395 -26.56 16.25 -34.31
N MET A 396 -27.14 16.03 -33.14
CA MET A 396 -28.22 16.90 -32.65
C MET A 396 -27.73 18.34 -32.49
N ALA A 397 -28.57 19.28 -32.86
CA ALA A 397 -28.27 20.73 -32.79
C ALA A 397 -27.79 21.19 -31.40
N SER A 398 -28.18 20.51 -30.35
CA SER A 398 -27.77 20.83 -28.97
C SER A 398 -26.29 20.54 -28.69
N LEU A 399 -25.67 19.52 -29.31
CA LEU A 399 -24.22 19.31 -29.19
C LEU A 399 -23.47 20.35 -30.03
N GLU A 400 -23.97 20.69 -31.23
CA GLU A 400 -23.40 21.79 -32.01
C GLU A 400 -23.47 23.11 -31.28
N GLU A 401 -24.51 23.31 -30.47
CA GLU A 401 -24.64 24.49 -29.63
C GLU A 401 -23.59 24.58 -28.51
N ILE A 402 -23.20 23.43 -27.93
CA ILE A 402 -22.08 23.32 -26.99
C ILE A 402 -20.77 23.65 -27.73
N GLU A 403 -20.56 23.05 -28.90
CA GLU A 403 -19.36 23.27 -29.72
C GLU A 403 -19.14 24.74 -30.09
N LYS A 404 -20.21 25.45 -30.43
CA LYS A 404 -20.16 26.90 -30.78
C LYS A 404 -19.81 27.78 -29.59
N ARG A 405 -20.00 27.31 -28.34
CA ARG A 405 -19.74 28.08 -27.10
C ARG A 405 -18.45 27.67 -26.40
N VAL A 406 -17.77 26.66 -26.91
CA VAL A 406 -16.45 26.27 -26.44
C VAL A 406 -15.42 27.25 -27.00
N ASP A 407 -14.64 27.86 -26.12
CA ASP A 407 -13.58 28.80 -26.44
C ASP A 407 -12.24 28.38 -25.81
N LYS A 408 -11.22 29.20 -25.98
CA LYS A 408 -9.87 28.93 -25.49
C LYS A 408 -9.79 28.74 -23.94
N SER A 409 -10.75 29.30 -23.17
CA SER A 409 -10.76 29.13 -21.72
C SER A 409 -10.99 27.69 -21.29
N LEU A 410 -11.66 26.89 -22.11
CA LEU A 410 -11.84 25.47 -21.87
C LEU A 410 -10.51 24.71 -21.78
N PHE A 411 -9.54 25.09 -22.61
CA PHE A 411 -8.21 24.47 -22.63
C PHE A 411 -7.31 24.94 -21.47
N ALA A 412 -7.66 26.08 -20.87
CA ALA A 412 -7.06 26.53 -19.62
C ALA A 412 -7.68 25.85 -18.37
N GLY A 413 -8.83 25.18 -18.53
CA GLY A 413 -9.57 24.58 -17.43
C GLY A 413 -10.52 25.53 -16.71
N ASP A 414 -10.89 26.65 -17.33
CA ASP A 414 -11.58 27.79 -16.71
C ASP A 414 -12.89 28.16 -17.48
N TRP A 415 -13.37 27.29 -18.38
CA TRP A 415 -14.59 27.52 -19.12
C TRP A 415 -15.82 27.55 -18.22
N SER A 416 -16.56 28.65 -18.25
CA SER A 416 -17.65 28.94 -17.30
C SER A 416 -18.89 29.59 -17.94
N VAL A 417 -19.26 29.15 -19.15
CA VAL A 417 -20.47 29.63 -19.82
C VAL A 417 -21.71 29.35 -18.98
N ARG A 418 -22.57 30.35 -18.78
CA ARG A 418 -23.80 30.25 -17.96
C ARG A 418 -24.82 29.33 -18.63
N ASP A 419 -25.65 28.62 -17.85
CA ASP A 419 -26.70 27.72 -18.34
C ASP A 419 -27.71 28.47 -19.23
N SER A 420 -28.05 29.72 -18.89
CA SER A 420 -28.96 30.60 -19.66
C SER A 420 -28.46 30.94 -21.08
N ALA A 421 -27.19 30.66 -21.37
CA ALA A 421 -26.66 30.85 -22.72
C ALA A 421 -27.12 29.75 -23.71
N PHE A 422 -27.51 28.58 -23.18
CA PHE A 422 -27.98 27.44 -23.99
C PHE A 422 -29.47 27.60 -24.26
N LYS A 423 -29.81 27.90 -25.50
CA LYS A 423 -31.23 28.12 -25.90
C LYS A 423 -31.94 26.79 -26.20
N GLN A 424 -31.22 25.78 -26.63
CA GLN A 424 -31.75 24.49 -26.96
C GLN A 424 -31.27 23.46 -25.96
N ILE A 425 -32.21 22.88 -25.22
CA ILE A 425 -31.97 21.88 -24.18
C ILE A 425 -32.71 20.60 -24.61
N ASP A 426 -31.99 19.72 -25.29
CA ASP A 426 -32.54 18.45 -25.77
C ASP A 426 -32.19 17.33 -24.83
N THR A 427 -33.01 16.26 -24.80
CA THR A 427 -32.61 14.99 -24.20
C THR A 427 -31.62 14.31 -25.12
N LEU A 428 -30.41 14.06 -24.64
CA LEU A 428 -29.30 13.48 -25.40
C LEU A 428 -29.12 12.00 -25.13
N LEU A 429 -29.39 11.58 -23.90
CA LEU A 429 -29.12 10.20 -23.44
C LEU A 429 -30.25 9.70 -22.54
N VAL A 430 -30.68 8.47 -22.74
CA VAL A 430 -31.71 7.82 -21.94
C VAL A 430 -31.17 6.53 -21.33
N LEU A 431 -31.18 6.45 -20.01
CA LEU A 431 -30.94 5.26 -19.20
C LEU A 431 -32.26 4.74 -18.63
N PRO A 432 -32.31 3.51 -18.10
CA PRO A 432 -33.55 2.95 -17.56
C PRO A 432 -34.19 3.75 -16.42
N ASP A 433 -33.39 4.42 -15.60
CA ASP A 433 -33.85 5.18 -14.43
C ASP A 433 -34.02 6.68 -14.69
N ARG A 434 -33.30 7.22 -15.68
CA ARG A 434 -33.33 8.67 -15.96
C ARG A 434 -32.88 9.03 -17.38
N SER A 435 -33.23 10.24 -17.76
CA SER A 435 -32.72 10.87 -18.99
C SER A 435 -31.77 12.01 -18.67
N TYR A 436 -30.82 12.24 -19.55
CA TYR A 436 -29.84 13.31 -19.46
C TYR A 436 -29.97 14.26 -20.65
N ASN A 437 -29.84 15.55 -20.37
CA ASN A 437 -30.02 16.63 -21.34
C ASN A 437 -28.71 17.39 -21.62
N THR A 438 -28.80 18.38 -22.49
CA THR A 438 -27.69 19.25 -22.88
C THR A 438 -26.96 19.87 -21.67
N LEU A 439 -27.70 20.34 -20.66
CA LEU A 439 -27.09 20.96 -19.47
C LEU A 439 -26.32 19.96 -18.62
N ASP A 440 -26.77 18.70 -18.56
CA ASP A 440 -26.02 17.66 -17.83
C ASP A 440 -24.63 17.45 -18.45
N VAL A 441 -24.53 17.48 -19.77
CA VAL A 441 -23.26 17.41 -20.49
C VAL A 441 -22.40 18.65 -20.24
N VAL A 442 -22.99 19.84 -20.28
CA VAL A 442 -22.32 21.10 -19.97
C VAL A 442 -21.74 21.09 -18.55
N HIS A 443 -22.54 20.65 -17.57
CA HIS A 443 -22.10 20.54 -16.19
C HIS A 443 -20.99 19.49 -16.02
N PHE A 444 -21.05 18.38 -16.77
CA PHE A 444 -19.98 17.39 -16.77
C PHE A 444 -18.69 17.97 -17.36
N ILE A 445 -18.76 18.68 -18.48
CA ILE A 445 -17.59 19.36 -19.07
C ILE A 445 -16.97 20.34 -18.07
N ARG A 446 -17.75 21.22 -17.46
CA ARG A 446 -17.26 22.18 -16.46
C ARG A 446 -16.56 21.51 -15.28
N ARG A 447 -17.10 20.43 -14.75
CA ARG A 447 -16.53 19.75 -13.59
C ARG A 447 -15.30 18.90 -13.94
N SER A 448 -15.23 18.40 -15.18
CA SER A 448 -14.19 17.50 -15.64
C SER A 448 -13.09 18.16 -16.47
N GLN A 449 -13.22 19.48 -16.74
CA GLN A 449 -12.22 20.21 -17.49
C GLN A 449 -10.89 20.27 -16.73
N LYS A 450 -9.82 20.25 -17.47
CA LYS A 450 -8.43 20.40 -16.99
C LYS A 450 -7.68 21.17 -18.04
N ALA A 451 -6.59 21.82 -17.65
CA ALA A 451 -5.67 22.41 -18.62
C ALA A 451 -5.22 21.32 -19.59
N GLU A 452 -5.57 21.48 -20.83
CA GLU A 452 -5.24 20.58 -21.95
C GLU A 452 -4.72 21.42 -23.11
N LEU A 453 -4.03 20.75 -24.01
CA LEU A 453 -3.59 21.40 -25.24
C LEU A 453 -4.78 21.61 -26.19
N PRO A 454 -4.82 22.68 -27.01
CA PRO A 454 -5.98 23.03 -27.84
C PRO A 454 -6.34 21.93 -28.86
N LYS A 455 -7.64 21.65 -28.98
CA LYS A 455 -8.24 20.75 -29.99
C LYS A 455 -9.29 21.54 -30.76
N THR A 456 -9.86 20.94 -31.78
CA THR A 456 -11.08 21.55 -32.33
C THR A 456 -12.21 21.45 -31.30
N PRO A 457 -13.10 22.47 -31.21
CA PRO A 457 -14.25 22.41 -30.31
C PRO A 457 -15.08 21.14 -30.50
N GLN A 458 -15.25 20.70 -31.75
CA GLN A 458 -16.00 19.49 -32.11
C GLN A 458 -15.37 18.24 -31.51
N GLU A 459 -14.07 18.04 -31.69
CA GLU A 459 -13.36 16.88 -31.13
C GLU A 459 -13.42 16.87 -29.62
N TYR A 460 -13.24 18.03 -28.99
CA TYR A 460 -13.28 18.14 -27.54
C TYR A 460 -14.67 17.78 -26.99
N VAL A 461 -15.74 18.38 -27.53
CA VAL A 461 -17.11 18.14 -27.07
C VAL A 461 -17.50 16.68 -27.28
N ARG A 462 -17.18 16.10 -28.44
CA ARG A 462 -17.43 14.67 -28.73
C ARG A 462 -16.70 13.76 -27.75
N GLN A 463 -15.42 14.02 -27.51
CA GLN A 463 -14.62 13.22 -26.57
C GLN A 463 -15.17 13.32 -25.13
N ARG A 464 -15.63 14.51 -24.71
CA ARG A 464 -16.23 14.72 -23.40
C ARG A 464 -17.61 14.09 -23.31
N TYR A 465 -18.39 14.14 -24.38
CA TYR A 465 -19.68 13.46 -24.44
C TYR A 465 -19.55 11.95 -24.34
N GLU A 466 -18.62 11.33 -25.07
CA GLU A 466 -18.35 9.89 -24.90
C GLU A 466 -17.94 9.52 -23.47
N ARG A 467 -17.08 10.32 -22.85
CA ARG A 467 -16.72 10.14 -21.43
C ARG A 467 -17.90 10.34 -20.49
N PHE A 468 -18.80 11.25 -20.83
CA PHE A 468 -20.03 11.47 -20.09
C PHE A 468 -20.92 10.21 -20.13
N ILE A 469 -21.17 9.67 -21.33
CA ILE A 469 -21.96 8.44 -21.50
C ILE A 469 -21.33 7.30 -20.70
N ASP A 470 -20.02 7.08 -20.81
CA ASP A 470 -19.32 6.04 -20.02
C ASP A 470 -19.51 6.27 -18.51
N SER A 471 -19.33 7.50 -18.06
CA SER A 471 -19.45 7.86 -16.64
C SER A 471 -20.84 7.58 -16.09
N VAL A 472 -21.90 8.05 -16.75
CA VAL A 472 -23.28 7.86 -16.26
C VAL A 472 -23.75 6.41 -16.39
N THR A 473 -23.25 5.69 -17.41
CA THR A 473 -23.52 4.26 -17.57
C THR A 473 -22.87 3.46 -16.42
N LEU A 474 -21.63 3.78 -16.06
CA LEU A 474 -20.94 3.13 -14.93
C LEU A 474 -21.57 3.46 -13.58
N ILE A 475 -22.04 4.72 -13.39
CA ILE A 475 -22.79 5.10 -12.19
C ILE A 475 -24.08 4.30 -12.09
N TYR A 476 -24.79 4.11 -13.21
CA TYR A 476 -25.98 3.28 -13.24
C TYR A 476 -25.67 1.81 -12.94
N ALA A 477 -24.64 1.25 -13.59
CA ALA A 477 -24.20 -0.13 -13.34
C ALA A 477 -23.81 -0.34 -11.87
N ASP A 478 -23.09 0.62 -11.27
CA ASP A 478 -22.75 0.60 -9.85
C ASP A 478 -24.00 0.57 -8.96
N SER A 479 -25.03 1.34 -9.29
CA SER A 479 -26.30 1.37 -8.55
C SER A 479 -27.13 0.09 -8.64
N GLN A 480 -26.82 -0.78 -9.61
CA GLN A 480 -27.50 -2.06 -9.79
C GLN A 480 -26.77 -3.25 -9.13
N LEU A 481 -25.51 -3.04 -8.66
CA LEU A 481 -24.66 -4.13 -8.18
C LEU A 481 -25.31 -4.97 -7.09
N GLU A 482 -25.92 -4.37 -6.08
CA GLU A 482 -26.56 -5.10 -4.98
C GLU A 482 -27.81 -5.86 -5.42
N LYS A 483 -28.48 -5.42 -6.51
CA LYS A 483 -29.65 -6.09 -7.05
C LYS A 483 -29.27 -7.26 -7.95
N GLU A 484 -28.18 -7.11 -8.70
CA GLU A 484 -27.76 -8.06 -9.74
C GLU A 484 -26.73 -9.07 -9.26
N ASN A 485 -26.04 -8.77 -8.14
CA ASN A 485 -25.00 -9.63 -7.57
C ASN A 485 -25.27 -9.89 -6.08
N PRO A 486 -25.88 -11.04 -5.75
CA PRO A 486 -26.18 -11.41 -4.35
C PRO A 486 -24.93 -11.50 -3.46
N GLU A 487 -23.78 -11.94 -4.02
CA GLU A 487 -22.51 -12.01 -3.28
C GLU A 487 -22.01 -10.62 -2.88
N PHE A 488 -22.08 -9.67 -3.81
CA PHE A 488 -21.75 -8.28 -3.53
C PHE A 488 -22.68 -7.66 -2.49
N ALA A 489 -24.00 -7.92 -2.61
CA ALA A 489 -24.99 -7.46 -1.65
C ALA A 489 -24.71 -8.00 -0.23
N ALA A 490 -24.37 -9.29 -0.14
CA ALA A 490 -24.01 -9.93 1.13
C ALA A 490 -22.75 -9.31 1.73
N LEU A 491 -21.72 -9.06 0.90
CA LEU A 491 -20.48 -8.43 1.32
C LEU A 491 -20.69 -7.01 1.85
N VAL A 492 -21.50 -6.19 1.16
CA VAL A 492 -21.82 -4.82 1.61
C VAL A 492 -22.60 -4.84 2.92
N GLU A 493 -23.55 -5.78 3.08
CA GLU A 493 -24.32 -5.91 4.33
C GLU A 493 -23.43 -6.41 5.49
N GLU A 494 -22.47 -7.28 5.22
CA GLU A 494 -21.47 -7.69 6.22
C GLU A 494 -20.63 -6.50 6.72
N TYR A 495 -20.12 -5.67 5.80
CA TYR A 495 -19.42 -4.44 6.17
C TYR A 495 -20.31 -3.47 6.93
N ARG A 496 -21.58 -3.30 6.52
CA ARG A 496 -22.55 -2.46 7.24
C ARG A 496 -22.72 -2.94 8.69
N ARG A 497 -22.92 -4.24 8.87
CA ARG A 497 -23.04 -4.85 10.22
C ARG A 497 -21.76 -4.68 11.03
N GLY A 498 -20.60 -4.88 10.41
CA GLY A 498 -19.29 -4.69 11.05
C GLY A 498 -19.06 -3.27 11.52
N LEU A 499 -19.33 -2.27 10.69
CA LEU A 499 -19.22 -0.85 11.07
C LEU A 499 -20.23 -0.47 12.17
N LEU A 500 -21.48 -0.94 12.05
CA LEU A 500 -22.51 -0.64 13.04
C LEU A 500 -22.14 -1.20 14.41
N ILE A 501 -21.67 -2.45 14.47
CA ILE A 501 -21.27 -3.09 15.74
C ILE A 501 -20.02 -2.45 16.32
N PHE A 502 -19.06 -2.04 15.47
CA PHE A 502 -17.87 -1.33 15.91
C PHE A 502 -18.23 -0.01 16.60
N ASN A 503 -19.06 0.81 15.94
CA ASN A 503 -19.51 2.09 16.49
C ASN A 503 -20.35 1.92 17.75
N TYR A 504 -21.17 0.87 17.81
CA TYR A 504 -21.94 0.53 19.01
C TYR A 504 -21.02 0.14 20.16
N ASN A 505 -20.06 -0.75 19.93
CA ASN A 505 -19.10 -1.17 20.95
C ASN A 505 -18.22 0.00 21.41
N ASP A 506 -17.80 0.88 20.50
CA ASP A 506 -17.04 2.07 20.87
C ASP A 506 -17.83 2.97 21.83
N GLN A 507 -19.09 3.23 21.52
CA GLN A 507 -19.92 4.11 22.33
C GLN A 507 -20.37 3.47 23.65
N MET A 508 -20.85 2.23 23.60
CA MET A 508 -21.54 1.58 24.72
C MET A 508 -20.60 0.81 25.64
N ILE A 509 -19.41 0.44 25.15
CA ILE A 509 -18.44 -0.37 25.91
C ILE A 509 -17.14 0.42 26.13
N TRP A 510 -16.39 0.69 25.07
CA TRP A 510 -15.01 1.19 25.19
C TRP A 510 -14.96 2.63 25.72
N THR A 511 -15.65 3.55 25.07
CA THR A 511 -15.72 4.96 25.51
C THR A 511 -16.39 5.09 26.87
N LYS A 512 -17.45 4.32 27.13
CA LYS A 512 -18.13 4.28 28.44
C LYS A 512 -17.16 3.80 29.52
N ALA A 513 -16.49 2.67 29.32
CA ALA A 513 -15.51 2.13 30.28
C ALA A 513 -14.33 3.07 30.55
N ILE A 514 -13.88 3.83 29.53
CA ILE A 514 -12.82 4.83 29.69
C ILE A 514 -13.30 6.02 30.53
N LYS A 515 -14.54 6.46 30.33
CA LYS A 515 -15.11 7.63 31.03
C LYS A 515 -15.59 7.31 32.46
N ASP A 516 -15.96 6.07 32.72
CA ASP A 516 -16.43 5.63 34.03
C ASP A 516 -15.25 5.39 35.01
N SER A 517 -14.75 6.48 35.57
CA SER A 517 -13.65 6.41 36.55
C SER A 517 -14.08 5.76 37.88
N THR A 518 -15.33 5.91 38.27
CA THR A 518 -15.88 5.36 39.54
C THR A 518 -16.04 3.84 39.44
N GLY A 519 -16.66 3.36 38.34
CA GLY A 519 -16.79 1.93 38.07
C GLY A 519 -15.43 1.27 37.96
N PHE A 520 -14.50 1.91 37.23
CA PHE A 520 -13.12 1.40 37.10
C PHE A 520 -12.38 1.33 38.45
N ALA A 521 -12.56 2.32 39.33
CA ALA A 521 -11.93 2.30 40.64
C ALA A 521 -12.44 1.13 41.48
N GLY A 522 -13.76 0.86 41.49
CA GLY A 522 -14.35 -0.29 42.18
C GLY A 522 -13.88 -1.63 41.57
N PHE A 523 -13.77 -1.70 40.27
CA PHE A 523 -13.21 -2.87 39.55
C PHE A 523 -11.75 -3.10 39.96
N TYR A 524 -10.92 -2.06 39.89
CA TYR A 524 -9.51 -2.14 40.30
C TYR A 524 -9.34 -2.59 41.71
N ASP A 525 -10.10 -2.02 42.69
CA ASP A 525 -10.02 -2.39 44.10
C ASP A 525 -10.36 -3.87 44.34
N ARG A 526 -11.32 -4.42 43.60
CA ARG A 526 -11.72 -5.82 43.67
C ARG A 526 -10.68 -6.76 43.02
N GLU A 527 -10.21 -6.44 41.81
CA GLU A 527 -9.35 -7.31 41.04
C GLU A 527 -7.88 -7.25 41.48
N SER A 528 -7.41 -6.08 41.94
CA SER A 528 -6.04 -5.93 42.44
C SER A 528 -5.75 -6.78 43.68
N LYS A 529 -6.74 -6.97 44.53
CA LYS A 529 -6.65 -7.83 45.72
C LYS A 529 -6.47 -9.32 45.40
N LYS A 530 -6.81 -9.75 44.21
CA LYS A 530 -6.66 -11.14 43.74
C LYS A 530 -5.26 -11.39 43.17
N LYS A 531 -4.48 -10.34 42.88
CA LYS A 531 -3.18 -10.44 42.24
C LYS A 531 -2.10 -10.89 43.20
N ARG A 532 -1.21 -11.78 42.73
CA ARG A 532 -0.14 -12.38 43.55
C ARG A 532 1.21 -12.21 42.82
N ILE A 533 2.19 -11.69 43.54
CA ILE A 533 3.52 -11.41 42.97
C ILE A 533 4.32 -12.67 42.62
N ASP A 534 3.99 -13.79 43.29
CA ASP A 534 4.63 -15.09 43.09
C ASP A 534 4.11 -15.83 41.84
N LEU A 535 3.06 -15.32 41.18
CA LEU A 535 2.50 -15.89 39.97
C LEU A 535 3.08 -15.18 38.75
N PRO A 536 3.69 -15.91 37.79
CA PRO A 536 4.27 -15.32 36.59
C PRO A 536 3.26 -14.52 35.76
N GLU A 537 2.00 -14.98 35.67
CA GLU A 537 0.90 -14.32 34.95
C GLU A 537 0.50 -12.98 35.56
N ASP A 538 0.74 -12.77 36.84
CA ASP A 538 0.43 -11.54 37.55
C ASP A 538 1.62 -10.55 37.60
N SER A 539 2.79 -10.95 37.13
CA SER A 539 4.03 -10.14 37.16
C SER A 539 3.86 -8.73 36.60
N LEU A 540 3.01 -8.57 35.55
CA LEU A 540 2.76 -7.27 34.91
C LEU A 540 2.03 -6.26 35.83
N PHE A 541 1.32 -6.74 36.87
CA PHE A 541 0.57 -5.91 37.78
C PHE A 541 1.42 -5.37 38.93
N PHE A 542 2.65 -5.87 39.07
CA PHE A 542 3.57 -5.43 40.13
C PHE A 542 4.73 -4.63 39.55
N TRP A 543 5.22 -3.70 40.35
CA TRP A 543 6.57 -3.21 40.23
C TRP A 543 7.49 -4.22 40.92
N HIS A 544 8.47 -4.73 40.18
CA HIS A 544 9.57 -5.49 40.80
C HIS A 544 10.51 -4.55 41.56
N THR A 545 11.54 -5.11 42.21
CA THR A 545 12.54 -4.30 42.91
C THR A 545 13.01 -3.16 41.99
N ARG A 546 12.88 -1.92 42.46
CA ARG A 546 13.28 -0.71 41.72
C ARG A 546 14.35 0.05 42.51
N ALA A 547 15.18 0.76 41.81
CA ALA A 547 16.11 1.67 42.44
C ALA A 547 16.00 3.08 41.82
N ARG A 548 15.94 4.07 42.67
CA ARG A 548 16.06 5.46 42.25
C ARG A 548 17.53 5.79 42.17
N ILE A 549 17.98 6.18 41.00
CA ILE A 549 19.38 6.41 40.71
C ILE A 549 19.63 7.80 40.12
N ILE A 550 20.82 8.31 40.39
CA ILE A 550 21.44 9.39 39.61
C ILE A 550 22.49 8.73 38.75
N ASN A 551 22.34 8.83 37.45
CA ASN A 551 23.25 8.26 36.46
C ASN A 551 24.06 9.38 35.82
N ILE A 552 25.37 9.39 36.03
CA ILE A 552 26.29 10.39 35.49
C ILE A 552 27.24 9.68 34.53
N LEU A 553 27.15 10.03 33.24
CA LEU A 553 28.00 9.51 32.20
C LEU A 553 29.22 10.39 32.02
N VAL A 554 30.39 9.80 32.12
CA VAL A 554 31.68 10.39 31.72
C VAL A 554 32.11 9.72 30.41
N LYS A 555 32.02 10.43 29.29
CA LYS A 555 32.24 9.86 27.94
C LYS A 555 33.65 9.42 27.66
N ASP A 556 34.65 10.09 28.29
CA ASP A 556 36.05 9.73 28.17
C ASP A 556 36.74 9.78 29.54
N SER A 557 37.34 8.66 29.94
CA SER A 557 38.09 8.54 31.21
C SER A 557 39.31 9.44 31.32
N LEU A 558 39.83 9.93 30.20
CA LEU A 558 40.92 10.92 30.19
C LEU A 558 40.48 12.29 30.71
N CYS A 559 39.17 12.60 30.62
CA CYS A 559 38.62 13.86 31.11
C CYS A 559 38.55 13.94 32.64
N LEU A 560 38.26 12.80 33.28
CA LEU A 560 38.12 12.68 34.73
C LEU A 560 38.38 11.23 35.17
N ASP A 561 39.34 11.06 36.09
CA ASP A 561 39.67 9.77 36.66
C ASP A 561 38.48 9.18 37.46
N PRO A 562 38.13 7.89 37.30
CA PRO A 562 36.99 7.25 37.94
C PRO A 562 37.01 7.34 39.48
N GLN A 563 38.17 7.16 40.11
CA GLN A 563 38.31 7.24 41.57
C GLN A 563 38.04 8.64 42.10
N LYS A 564 38.53 9.66 41.37
CA LYS A 564 38.24 11.08 41.70
C LYS A 564 36.78 11.42 41.55
N ALA A 565 36.10 10.87 40.51
CA ALA A 565 34.66 11.04 40.29
C ALA A 565 33.87 10.45 41.44
N VAL A 566 34.10 9.17 41.79
CA VAL A 566 33.46 8.49 42.92
C VAL A 566 33.67 9.22 44.26
N LYS A 567 34.91 9.64 44.53
CA LYS A 567 35.22 10.38 45.75
C LYS A 567 34.50 11.73 45.84
N THR A 568 34.35 12.41 44.70
CA THR A 568 33.61 13.68 44.62
C THR A 568 32.13 13.49 44.86
N VAL A 569 31.53 12.52 44.17
CA VAL A 569 30.11 12.20 44.29
C VAL A 569 29.79 11.67 45.67
N SER A 570 30.58 10.76 46.23
CA SER A 570 30.38 10.22 47.58
C SER A 570 30.46 11.33 48.64
N LYS A 571 31.34 12.33 48.48
CA LYS A 571 31.39 13.50 49.38
C LYS A 571 30.14 14.39 49.25
N ALA A 572 29.59 14.52 48.04
CA ALA A 572 28.36 15.25 47.78
C ALA A 572 27.16 14.54 48.38
N VAL A 573 27.03 13.23 48.21
CA VAL A 573 25.99 12.39 48.83
C VAL A 573 25.99 12.53 50.34
N LYS A 574 27.18 12.42 50.97
CA LYS A 574 27.30 12.60 52.46
C LYS A 574 26.87 13.98 52.94
N LYS A 575 26.86 14.99 52.10
CA LYS A 575 26.45 16.37 52.40
C LYS A 575 25.00 16.66 51.92
N ASP A 576 24.29 15.65 51.54
CA ASP A 576 22.90 15.71 51.03
C ASP A 576 22.73 16.74 49.91
N LYS A 577 23.66 16.72 48.95
CA LYS A 577 23.61 17.60 47.80
C LYS A 577 22.80 16.97 46.65
N GLY A 578 21.97 17.75 46.03
CA GLY A 578 21.14 17.30 44.87
C GLY A 578 21.97 16.93 43.66
N SER A 579 21.34 16.18 42.75
CA SER A 579 21.97 15.66 41.52
C SER A 579 22.62 16.72 40.64
N ALA A 580 22.00 17.88 40.48
CA ALA A 580 22.55 19.02 39.72
C ALA A 580 23.83 19.56 40.37
N GLU A 581 23.90 19.59 41.73
CA GLU A 581 25.07 20.06 42.43
C GLU A 581 26.20 19.04 42.40
N MET A 582 25.90 17.74 42.45
CA MET A 582 26.90 16.67 42.21
C MET A 582 27.47 16.76 40.82
N PHE A 583 26.64 16.98 39.80
CA PHE A 583 27.07 17.16 38.44
C PHE A 583 27.96 18.39 38.28
N LYS A 584 27.55 19.53 38.85
CA LYS A 584 28.36 20.76 38.87
C LYS A 584 29.72 20.54 39.52
N MET A 585 29.78 19.85 40.64
CA MET A 585 31.02 19.51 41.32
C MET A 585 31.94 18.62 40.48
N LEU A 586 31.37 17.76 39.64
CA LEU A 586 32.15 16.97 38.66
C LEU A 586 32.66 17.84 37.49
N CYS A 587 31.83 18.73 36.96
CA CYS A 587 32.24 19.69 35.94
C CYS A 587 33.42 20.55 36.42
N ASP A 588 33.38 21.01 37.68
CA ASP A 588 34.48 21.76 38.29
C ASP A 588 35.81 20.95 38.40
N LYS A 589 35.71 19.61 38.40
CA LYS A 589 36.85 18.68 38.43
C LYS A 589 37.40 18.34 37.06
N VAL A 590 36.60 18.50 36.03
CA VAL A 590 37.06 18.36 34.62
C VAL A 590 37.87 19.58 34.27
N ASN A 591 39.02 19.72 34.90
CA ASN A 591 39.91 20.83 34.74
C ASN A 591 40.98 20.51 33.69
N SER A 592 40.55 20.35 32.44
CA SER A 592 41.46 20.06 31.35
C SER A 592 41.27 20.99 30.17
N ARG A 593 42.37 21.37 29.55
CA ARG A 593 42.40 22.16 28.33
C ARG A 593 41.84 21.41 27.11
N SER A 594 41.58 20.10 27.21
CA SER A 594 41.15 19.22 26.15
C SER A 594 39.70 18.73 26.27
N CYS A 595 39.05 18.88 27.39
CA CYS A 595 37.65 18.42 27.62
C CYS A 595 36.74 19.58 27.98
N LYS A 596 35.64 19.73 27.26
CA LYS A 596 34.55 20.63 27.65
C LYS A 596 33.55 19.86 28.51
N PRO A 597 33.20 20.33 29.73
CA PRO A 597 32.28 19.63 30.62
C PRO A 597 30.97 19.29 29.97
N GLU A 598 30.37 20.19 29.19
CA GLU A 598 29.09 20.01 28.48
C GLU A 598 29.13 18.88 27.43
N GLU A 599 30.30 18.61 26.86
CA GLU A 599 30.48 17.52 25.89
C GLU A 599 30.95 16.22 26.54
N ALA A 600 31.67 16.33 27.69
CA ALA A 600 32.29 15.20 28.36
C ALA A 600 31.40 14.54 29.42
N LEU A 601 30.45 15.26 29.99
CA LEU A 601 29.61 14.82 31.11
C LEU A 601 28.14 15.01 30.79
N SER A 602 27.33 14.05 31.19
CA SER A 602 25.88 14.19 31.24
C SER A 602 25.29 13.46 32.45
N TYR A 603 24.13 13.87 32.94
CA TYR A 603 23.46 13.14 34.03
C TYR A 603 21.97 13.01 33.76
N SER A 604 21.37 11.96 34.33
CA SER A 604 19.94 11.70 34.35
C SER A 604 19.50 11.21 35.73
N LEU A 605 18.23 11.46 36.06
CA LEU A 605 17.53 10.90 37.17
C LEU A 605 16.62 9.81 36.68
N GLU A 606 16.77 8.60 37.14
CA GLU A 606 16.06 7.46 36.66
C GLU A 606 15.53 6.59 37.80
N VAL A 607 14.43 5.91 37.54
CA VAL A 607 13.97 4.78 38.33
C VAL A 607 14.17 3.54 37.49
N VAL A 608 15.06 2.66 37.87
CA VAL A 608 15.40 1.43 37.16
C VAL A 608 14.72 0.25 37.84
N GLU A 609 14.20 -0.70 37.03
CA GLU A 609 13.54 -1.90 37.53
C GLU A 609 14.44 -3.13 37.30
N ARG A 610 14.55 -3.99 38.28
CA ARG A 610 15.38 -5.21 38.25
C ARG A 610 14.85 -6.17 37.19
N GLY A 611 15.75 -6.60 36.29
CA GLY A 611 15.41 -7.50 35.18
C GLY A 611 14.93 -6.85 33.89
N ARG A 612 14.63 -5.54 33.91
CA ARG A 612 14.22 -4.80 32.69
C ARG A 612 15.30 -3.92 32.09
N GLN A 613 16.26 -3.50 32.93
CA GLN A 613 17.38 -2.65 32.49
C GLN A 613 18.68 -3.24 32.98
N HIS A 614 19.75 -3.13 32.18
CA HIS A 614 21.08 -3.68 32.47
C HIS A 614 22.00 -2.68 33.18
N LEU A 615 21.46 -1.54 33.61
CA LEU A 615 22.27 -0.45 34.17
C LEU A 615 22.83 -0.76 35.56
N LEU A 616 22.15 -1.58 36.38
CA LEU A 616 22.62 -2.04 37.67
C LEU A 616 22.97 -3.51 37.65
N GLN A 617 24.21 -3.85 38.01
CA GLN A 617 24.66 -5.23 38.15
C GLN A 617 24.10 -5.83 39.48
N PRO A 618 24.08 -7.16 39.61
CA PRO A 618 23.47 -7.81 40.78
C PRO A 618 23.94 -7.28 42.15
N GLY A 619 25.19 -6.92 42.32
CA GLY A 619 25.75 -6.37 43.57
C GLY A 619 25.50 -4.89 43.85
N MET A 620 24.82 -4.18 42.95
CA MET A 620 24.61 -2.72 43.04
C MET A 620 23.20 -2.34 43.55
N TRP A 621 22.39 -3.29 43.94
CA TRP A 621 21.02 -3.06 44.45
C TRP A 621 21.00 -2.74 45.96
N THR A 622 21.86 -1.80 46.36
CA THR A 622 21.92 -1.21 47.68
C THR A 622 22.29 0.26 47.54
N PRO A 623 21.84 1.13 48.46
CA PRO A 623 22.23 2.53 48.48
C PRO A 623 23.75 2.69 48.49
N GLY A 624 24.29 3.45 47.54
CA GLY A 624 25.75 3.61 47.35
C GLY A 624 26.15 4.31 46.08
N VAL A 625 27.45 4.47 45.89
CA VAL A 625 28.04 5.07 44.69
C VAL A 625 28.85 4.01 43.97
N TYR A 626 28.50 3.74 42.74
CA TYR A 626 29.09 2.68 41.89
C TYR A 626 29.66 3.25 40.61
N THR A 627 30.56 2.49 39.98
CA THR A 627 31.08 2.82 38.66
C THR A 627 30.89 1.64 37.71
N LEU A 628 30.53 1.95 36.49
CA LEU A 628 30.37 0.99 35.40
C LEU A 628 31.18 1.46 34.17
N PRO A 629 31.97 0.59 33.53
CA PRO A 629 32.66 0.95 32.31
C PRO A 629 31.66 1.20 31.17
N GLU A 630 31.93 2.20 30.34
CA GLU A 630 31.06 2.53 29.20
C GLU A 630 31.93 3.04 28.03
N GLY A 631 32.21 2.18 27.06
CA GLY A 631 33.03 2.52 25.91
C GLY A 631 34.43 3.00 26.30
N LYS A 632 34.80 4.24 25.92
CA LYS A 632 36.07 4.92 26.32
C LYS A 632 35.97 5.61 27.68
N GLY A 633 34.80 5.67 28.26
CA GLY A 633 34.48 6.33 29.52
C GLY A 633 33.92 5.37 30.57
N TYR A 634 33.06 5.92 31.43
CA TYR A 634 32.42 5.20 32.51
C TYR A 634 31.15 5.93 32.99
N ARG A 635 30.32 5.22 33.74
CA ARG A 635 29.19 5.80 34.46
C ARG A 635 29.46 5.82 35.98
N VAL A 636 29.09 6.91 36.61
CA VAL A 636 28.96 6.96 38.08
C VAL A 636 27.47 6.87 38.42
N VAL A 637 27.08 5.79 39.06
CA VAL A 637 25.68 5.53 39.44
C VAL A 637 25.56 5.71 40.93
N VAL A 638 24.72 6.66 41.37
CA VAL A 638 24.34 6.83 42.75
C VAL A 638 23.00 6.15 42.97
N VAL A 639 22.99 5.05 43.67
CA VAL A 639 21.74 4.42 44.10
C VAL A 639 21.28 5.14 45.38
N GLN A 640 20.23 5.92 45.27
CA GLN A 640 19.68 6.71 46.35
C GLN A 640 18.80 5.86 47.27
N GLU A 641 17.93 5.04 46.68
CA GLU A 641 16.93 4.27 47.34
C GLU A 641 16.65 2.98 46.54
N VAL A 642 16.42 1.89 47.26
CA VAL A 642 15.92 0.64 46.67
C VAL A 642 14.52 0.42 47.21
N MET A 643 13.59 0.29 46.30
CA MET A 643 12.16 0.11 46.59
C MET A 643 11.78 -1.35 46.45
N GLU A 644 11.16 -1.90 47.48
CA GLU A 644 10.63 -3.27 47.45
C GLU A 644 9.54 -3.45 46.38
N PRO A 645 9.35 -4.67 45.87
CA PRO A 645 8.26 -4.97 44.96
C PRO A 645 6.91 -4.57 45.57
N CYS A 646 6.07 -3.94 44.78
CA CYS A 646 4.73 -3.53 45.20
C CYS A 646 3.74 -3.57 44.05
N LEU A 647 2.46 -3.70 44.41
CA LEU A 647 1.37 -3.60 43.44
C LEU A 647 1.39 -2.21 42.76
N LYS A 648 1.24 -2.16 41.43
CA LYS A 648 1.11 -0.91 40.67
C LYS A 648 -0.18 -0.20 41.07
N GLY A 649 -0.10 1.10 41.31
CA GLY A 649 -1.28 1.91 41.57
C GLY A 649 -2.27 1.93 40.41
N MET A 650 -3.51 2.33 40.69
CA MET A 650 -4.59 2.33 39.68
C MET A 650 -4.22 3.06 38.37
N THR A 651 -3.56 4.20 38.47
CA THR A 651 -3.14 4.98 37.29
C THR A 651 -2.06 4.26 36.51
N GLU A 652 -1.09 3.66 37.21
CA GLU A 652 0.04 2.95 36.61
C GLU A 652 -0.37 1.63 35.96
N ALA A 653 -1.33 0.94 36.57
CA ALA A 653 -1.85 -0.35 36.12
C ALA A 653 -3.04 -0.23 35.15
N ARG A 654 -3.57 0.97 34.92
CA ARG A 654 -4.80 1.19 34.15
C ARG A 654 -4.80 0.45 32.83
N GLY A 655 -3.71 0.48 32.08
CA GLY A 655 -3.62 -0.19 30.78
C GLY A 655 -3.77 -1.72 30.86
N TYR A 656 -3.34 -2.33 31.95
CA TYR A 656 -3.44 -3.79 32.15
C TYR A 656 -4.84 -4.22 32.58
N TYR A 657 -5.54 -3.40 33.35
CA TYR A 657 -6.89 -3.69 33.82
C TYR A 657 -7.99 -3.25 32.86
N LEU A 658 -7.70 -2.32 31.95
CA LEU A 658 -8.72 -1.71 31.09
C LEU A 658 -9.47 -2.74 30.23
N ASN A 659 -8.75 -3.70 29.63
CA ASN A 659 -9.39 -4.74 28.82
C ASN A 659 -10.34 -5.63 29.67
N ALA A 660 -9.94 -6.00 30.87
CA ALA A 660 -10.78 -6.80 31.75
C ALA A 660 -12.01 -6.01 32.22
N TRP A 661 -11.85 -4.72 32.50
CA TRP A 661 -12.95 -3.80 32.79
C TRP A 661 -13.92 -3.65 31.61
N GLN A 662 -13.41 -3.47 30.41
CA GLN A 662 -14.23 -3.40 29.20
C GLN A 662 -15.02 -4.69 28.97
N ASN A 663 -14.43 -5.85 29.25
CA ASN A 663 -15.14 -7.14 29.17
C ASN A 663 -16.26 -7.25 30.20
N GLU A 664 -16.07 -6.75 31.45
CA GLU A 664 -17.11 -6.73 32.45
C GLU A 664 -18.28 -5.81 32.04
N VAL A 665 -17.96 -4.61 31.55
CA VAL A 665 -18.96 -3.68 30.97
C VAL A 665 -19.71 -4.31 29.82
N GLU A 666 -19.02 -5.05 28.95
CA GLU A 666 -19.63 -5.77 27.83
C GLU A 666 -20.56 -6.89 28.31
N GLN A 667 -20.14 -7.69 29.27
CA GLN A 667 -20.98 -8.76 29.82
C GLN A 667 -22.26 -8.21 30.47
N GLU A 668 -22.13 -7.13 31.22
CA GLU A 668 -23.31 -6.47 31.84
C GLU A 668 -24.26 -5.93 30.76
N LEU A 669 -23.72 -5.28 29.73
CA LEU A 669 -24.50 -4.81 28.60
C LEU A 669 -25.20 -5.97 27.87
N CYS A 670 -24.49 -7.05 27.60
CA CYS A 670 -25.08 -8.24 26.95
C CYS A 670 -26.22 -8.84 27.79
N ASN A 671 -26.08 -8.92 29.11
CA ASN A 671 -27.15 -9.40 30.00
C ASN A 671 -28.39 -8.49 29.96
N GLN A 672 -28.19 -7.17 29.96
CA GLN A 672 -29.27 -6.19 29.79
C GLN A 672 -29.98 -6.33 28.45
N LEU A 673 -29.22 -6.51 27.36
CA LEU A 673 -29.76 -6.68 26.00
C LEU A 673 -30.54 -8.00 25.86
N ARG A 674 -30.04 -9.09 26.45
CA ARG A 674 -30.73 -10.38 26.46
C ARG A 674 -32.11 -10.26 27.12
N SER A 675 -32.16 -9.56 28.24
CA SER A 675 -33.45 -9.28 28.94
C SER A 675 -34.34 -8.37 28.09
N LYS A 676 -33.80 -7.29 27.53
CA LYS A 676 -34.54 -6.32 26.69
C LYS A 676 -35.17 -6.95 25.44
N TYR A 677 -34.43 -7.85 24.80
CA TYR A 677 -34.86 -8.48 23.55
C TYR A 677 -35.40 -9.91 23.71
N ASN A 678 -35.60 -10.37 24.97
CA ASN A 678 -36.10 -11.71 25.28
C ASN A 678 -35.34 -12.82 24.54
N VAL A 679 -33.99 -12.76 24.59
CA VAL A 679 -33.13 -13.71 23.87
C VAL A 679 -33.24 -15.10 24.51
N THR A 680 -33.62 -16.10 23.71
CA THR A 680 -33.63 -17.52 24.09
C THR A 680 -32.86 -18.36 23.09
N ILE A 681 -32.03 -19.27 23.59
CA ILE A 681 -31.20 -20.18 22.79
C ILE A 681 -31.70 -21.60 23.07
N ASP A 682 -32.12 -22.32 22.02
CA ASP A 682 -32.54 -23.72 22.13
C ASP A 682 -31.32 -24.65 22.06
N SER A 683 -30.66 -24.84 23.20
CA SER A 683 -29.47 -25.70 23.30
C SER A 683 -29.76 -27.16 22.93
N ASN A 684 -31.02 -27.64 23.08
CA ASN A 684 -31.38 -28.99 22.73
C ASN A 684 -31.45 -29.14 21.19
N ALA A 685 -32.05 -28.17 20.51
CA ALA A 685 -32.09 -28.17 19.03
C ALA A 685 -30.66 -28.05 18.46
N ILE A 686 -29.81 -27.18 19.02
CA ILE A 686 -28.40 -27.05 18.61
C ILE A 686 -27.65 -28.37 18.89
N GLY A 687 -27.88 -29.02 20.02
CA GLY A 687 -27.24 -30.28 20.38
C GLY A 687 -27.60 -31.48 19.47
N GLN A 688 -28.69 -31.40 18.71
CA GLN A 688 -29.13 -32.44 17.76
C GLN A 688 -28.61 -32.24 16.34
N ILE A 689 -27.87 -31.15 16.07
CA ILE A 689 -27.29 -30.87 14.76
C ILE A 689 -26.25 -31.94 14.42
N ARG A 690 -26.41 -32.57 13.25
CA ARG A 690 -25.43 -33.51 12.69
C ARG A 690 -24.54 -32.73 11.71
N TYR A 691 -23.23 -32.90 11.87
CA TYR A 691 -22.21 -32.28 11.04
C TYR A 691 -21.89 -33.08 9.79
#